data_c906f03921ed5e55f816c5f91fc8c499
#
_entry.id   c906f03921ed5e55f816c5f91fc8c499
#
_cell.length_a   1.000
_cell.length_b   1.000
_cell.length_c   1.000
_cell.angle_alpha   90.00
_cell.angle_beta   90.00
_cell.angle_gamma   90.00
#
_symmetry.space_group_name_H-M   'P 1'
#
loop_
_entity.id
_entity.type
_entity.pdbx_description
1 polymer ?
#
loop_
_entity_poly.entity_id
_entity_poly.type
_entity_poly.pdbx_seq_one_letter_code
_entity_poly.pdbx_strand_id
1 'polypeptide(L)'
;MITLMSENTEISTNCNHNKVGFLGLLITLGIVFGDIGTSPLYVMKAILHTGETIDESTILGALSCIIWTLTLQTTIKYVCVALRADNNGEGGILALYALLRRLKSKWVYILAIIGASTLLADGIITPAITVTTAIEGLESISPNLPVIPITLAIITIIFFVQRFGTESIGKSFGVFMLLWFLLLGMVGIISITYYPLILKAFNPYYAVILLAKSPQWFLILGAVFLCTTGAEALYSDLGHCGRKNITISWAFVKTMLILNYLGQGAWVLTHAQTASSVNPFFSIMPQSMLFFAIIMATGAAIVASQALISGTFSILSEAMNLHFWPRMRIKHPTYVKGQIYIPTINLAMYIGVVLIILLFRDSSHMEAAYGLAITITMLMTTLLLGIYLHTKGVSRFIMILFIGAYCTIEGVFLAANLSKFLAGGWCTMLIGCILFLTMYVWVCAIKIRRHYISAKPLDDYYQIISDIKADGSIPKYASNLVYINHANKEGAVDDKLLYSIINKQPKRADHYWLINMEFVDTPDTLEYDCETLIPNTLYNVTMHIGFRIEPRVSLYLRQVVEDLVASKKVDLTSAYPSLRKNGIPGDFRFIIIHRVYYPENSVNRQQNLLMNLYSLISKIGIDDPKALGLDTSMVVVERVPLIINHRINNIRRITKIAEEQPNRQL
;
A
#
# COMPACT_ATOMS: atom_id res chain seq x y z
N MET A 1 39.83 25.32 -31.29
CA MET A 1 40.68 25.33 -30.12
C MET A 1 39.82 25.86 -28.99
N ILE A 2 39.14 24.99 -28.35
CA ILE A 2 39.18 24.59 -26.95
C ILE A 2 38.32 23.32 -26.88
N THR A 3 39.00 22.20 -26.95
CA THR A 3 38.51 20.91 -26.52
C THR A 3 38.62 20.90 -24.99
N LEU A 4 37.52 20.92 -24.28
CA LEU A 4 37.51 20.64 -22.87
C LEU A 4 36.65 19.41 -22.63
N MET A 5 37.35 18.42 -22.17
CA MET A 5 36.95 17.15 -21.64
C MET A 5 35.63 17.25 -20.85
N SER A 6 34.60 16.61 -21.35
CA SER A 6 33.51 16.12 -20.53
C SER A 6 33.96 14.78 -19.94
N GLU A 7 34.60 14.78 -18.81
CA GLU A 7 34.61 13.62 -17.93
C GLU A 7 33.18 13.33 -17.55
N ASN A 8 32.60 12.36 -18.20
CA ASN A 8 31.41 11.65 -17.74
C ASN A 8 31.75 10.98 -16.40
N THR A 9 31.65 11.73 -15.35
CA THR A 9 31.44 11.15 -14.04
C THR A 9 29.98 10.70 -14.02
N GLU A 10 29.70 9.53 -14.60
CA GLU A 10 28.55 8.73 -14.22
C GLU A 10 28.64 8.51 -12.71
N ILE A 11 28.07 9.41 -11.95
CA ILE A 11 27.70 9.15 -10.58
C ILE A 11 26.60 8.10 -10.66
N SER A 12 27.01 6.86 -10.84
CA SER A 12 26.18 5.71 -10.56
C SER A 12 25.90 5.67 -9.04
N THR A 13 25.05 6.56 -8.57
CA THR A 13 24.36 6.43 -7.30
C THR A 13 23.27 5.38 -7.40
N ASN A 14 23.60 4.23 -8.01
CA ASN A 14 22.95 3.00 -7.67
C ASN A 14 23.37 2.69 -6.22
N CYS A 15 22.64 3.21 -5.26
CA CYS A 15 22.67 2.71 -3.90
C CYS A 15 22.28 1.23 -3.99
N ASN A 16 23.29 0.38 -4.13
CA ASN A 16 23.18 -1.07 -4.14
C ASN A 16 22.79 -1.55 -2.72
N HIS A 17 21.58 -1.22 -2.27
CA HIS A 17 21.01 -1.71 -1.02
C HIS A 17 20.90 -3.25 -1.00
N ASN A 18 20.95 -3.88 -2.15
CA ASN A 18 20.96 -5.34 -2.30
C ASN A 18 22.34 -6.00 -2.10
N LYS A 19 23.43 -5.24 -1.97
CA LYS A 19 24.73 -5.83 -1.62
C LYS A 19 24.74 -6.21 -0.15
N VAL A 20 25.10 -7.47 0.11
CA VAL A 20 25.34 -7.93 1.48
C VAL A 20 26.56 -7.19 2.03
N GLY A 21 26.34 -6.34 3.01
CA GLY A 21 27.37 -5.58 3.68
C GLY A 21 26.86 -5.06 5.01
N PHE A 22 27.77 -4.66 5.90
CA PHE A 22 27.40 -4.20 7.24
C PHE A 22 26.38 -3.05 7.22
N LEU A 23 26.53 -2.10 6.30
CA LEU A 23 25.59 -1.00 6.16
C LEU A 23 24.20 -1.48 5.70
N GLY A 24 24.13 -2.45 4.77
CA GLY A 24 22.86 -3.05 4.33
C GLY A 24 22.14 -3.78 5.46
N LEU A 25 22.89 -4.54 6.29
CA LEU A 25 22.33 -5.20 7.47
C LEU A 25 21.81 -4.18 8.50
N LEU A 26 22.57 -3.10 8.72
CA LEU A 26 22.19 -2.05 9.66
C LEU A 26 20.91 -1.32 9.21
N ILE A 27 20.80 -0.97 7.93
CA ILE A 27 19.58 -0.34 7.37
C ILE A 27 18.40 -1.29 7.51
N THR A 28 18.60 -2.58 7.24
CA THR A 28 17.55 -3.60 7.38
C THR A 28 17.04 -3.70 8.82
N LEU A 29 17.93 -3.61 9.83
CA LEU A 29 17.51 -3.58 11.24
C LEU A 29 16.56 -2.41 11.55
N GLY A 30 16.83 -1.24 11.00
CA GLY A 30 16.00 -0.05 11.23
C GLY A 30 14.67 -0.06 10.50
N ILE A 31 14.62 -0.56 9.26
CA ILE A 31 13.42 -0.50 8.43
C ILE A 31 12.49 -1.69 8.72
N VAL A 32 13.03 -2.92 8.77
CA VAL A 32 12.24 -4.15 8.76
C VAL A 32 11.86 -4.62 10.16
N PHE A 33 12.79 -4.51 11.12
CA PHE A 33 12.66 -5.17 12.41
C PHE A 33 12.21 -4.25 13.56
N GLY A 34 11.72 -3.03 13.23
CA GLY A 34 11.19 -2.10 14.23
C GLY A 34 10.00 -2.69 14.98
N ASP A 35 9.00 -3.15 14.27
CA ASP A 35 7.75 -3.64 14.84
C ASP A 35 7.95 -4.93 15.66
N ILE A 36 8.57 -5.95 15.09
CA ILE A 36 8.85 -7.20 15.81
C ILE A 36 9.78 -6.98 17.02
N GLY A 37 10.65 -5.96 16.96
CA GLY A 37 11.55 -5.57 18.05
C GLY A 37 10.85 -4.94 19.25
N THR A 38 9.64 -4.42 19.09
CA THR A 38 8.84 -3.83 20.18
C THR A 38 7.90 -4.84 20.85
N SER A 39 7.70 -6.02 20.27
CA SER A 39 6.83 -7.09 20.83
C SER A 39 7.18 -7.50 22.28
N PRO A 40 8.47 -7.55 22.72
CA PRO A 40 8.79 -7.86 24.09
C PRO A 40 8.22 -6.90 25.15
N LEU A 41 7.83 -5.68 24.74
CA LEU A 41 7.24 -4.69 25.65
C LEU A 41 5.88 -5.12 26.22
N TYR A 42 5.12 -5.93 25.45
CA TYR A 42 3.72 -6.25 25.81
C TYR A 42 3.40 -7.74 25.83
N VAL A 43 4.12 -8.62 25.14
CA VAL A 43 3.76 -10.05 25.01
C VAL A 43 3.71 -10.77 26.35
N MET A 44 4.72 -10.63 27.19
CA MET A 44 4.73 -11.28 28.50
C MET A 44 3.68 -10.69 29.45
N LYS A 45 3.46 -9.36 29.39
CA LYS A 45 2.36 -8.70 30.12
C LYS A 45 1.00 -9.30 29.70
N ALA A 46 0.77 -9.45 28.38
CA ALA A 46 -0.45 -10.03 27.84
C ALA A 46 -0.67 -11.49 28.28
N ILE A 47 0.40 -12.30 28.38
CA ILE A 47 0.32 -13.69 28.86
C ILE A 47 -0.07 -13.72 30.36
N LEU A 48 0.54 -12.88 31.17
CA LEU A 48 0.24 -12.83 32.61
C LEU A 48 -1.18 -12.34 32.90
N HIS A 49 -1.74 -11.50 32.05
CA HIS A 49 -3.13 -11.01 32.17
C HIS A 49 -4.19 -12.04 31.75
N THR A 50 -3.82 -13.23 31.26
CA THR A 50 -4.80 -14.29 30.95
C THR A 50 -5.47 -14.90 32.19
N GLY A 51 -4.96 -14.61 33.41
CA GLY A 51 -5.50 -15.10 34.67
C GLY A 51 -5.08 -16.54 35.01
N GLU A 52 -4.14 -17.12 34.31
CA GLU A 52 -3.56 -18.43 34.60
C GLU A 52 -2.61 -18.35 35.82
N THR A 53 -2.47 -19.44 36.54
CA THR A 53 -1.54 -19.53 37.66
C THR A 53 -0.10 -19.39 37.20
N ILE A 54 0.69 -18.55 37.90
CA ILE A 54 2.10 -18.35 37.63
C ILE A 54 2.91 -19.48 38.28
N ASP A 55 3.00 -20.61 37.59
CA ASP A 55 3.85 -21.73 37.96
C ASP A 55 4.94 -22.02 36.93
N GLU A 56 5.94 -22.83 37.30
CA GLU A 56 7.07 -23.14 36.40
C GLU A 56 6.59 -23.76 35.09
N SER A 57 5.59 -24.65 35.16
CA SER A 57 5.11 -25.36 33.96
C SER A 57 4.39 -24.43 32.98
N THR A 58 3.61 -23.48 33.48
CA THR A 58 2.90 -22.49 32.68
C THR A 58 3.86 -21.52 32.00
N ILE A 59 4.84 -20.99 32.75
CA ILE A 59 5.81 -20.04 32.17
C ILE A 59 6.73 -20.71 31.16
N LEU A 60 7.25 -21.92 31.47
CA LEU A 60 8.06 -22.69 30.51
C LEU A 60 7.26 -23.03 29.25
N GLY A 61 6.00 -23.41 29.42
CA GLY A 61 5.10 -23.69 28.31
C GLY A 61 4.82 -22.48 27.43
N ALA A 62 4.52 -21.32 28.03
CA ALA A 62 4.29 -20.07 27.30
C ALA A 62 5.54 -19.62 26.52
N LEU A 63 6.72 -19.67 27.14
CA LEU A 63 7.99 -19.36 26.47
C LEU A 63 8.29 -20.33 25.36
N SER A 64 8.03 -21.63 25.57
CA SER A 64 8.18 -22.64 24.52
C SER A 64 7.24 -22.34 23.34
N CYS A 65 5.99 -21.94 23.60
CA CYS A 65 5.06 -21.49 22.56
C CYS A 65 5.61 -20.27 21.80
N ILE A 66 6.18 -19.26 22.47
CA ILE A 66 6.80 -18.09 21.83
C ILE A 66 7.94 -18.53 20.91
N ILE A 67 8.90 -19.33 21.41
CA ILE A 67 10.08 -19.77 20.62
C ILE A 67 9.66 -20.52 19.37
N TRP A 68 8.70 -21.47 19.50
CA TRP A 68 8.25 -22.26 18.38
C TRP A 68 7.33 -21.50 17.42
N THR A 69 6.53 -20.56 17.91
CA THR A 69 5.73 -19.66 17.06
C THR A 69 6.63 -18.75 16.19
N LEU A 70 7.66 -18.12 16.80
CA LEU A 70 8.67 -17.36 16.03
C LEU A 70 9.41 -18.23 15.01
N THR A 71 9.63 -19.51 15.35
CA THR A 71 10.31 -20.45 14.45
C THR A 71 9.40 -20.85 13.30
N LEU A 72 8.19 -21.29 13.56
CA LEU A 72 7.26 -21.78 12.56
C LEU A 72 6.71 -20.63 11.70
N GLN A 73 6.16 -19.60 12.32
CA GLN A 73 5.53 -18.50 11.59
C GLN A 73 6.57 -17.59 10.94
N THR A 74 7.45 -16.96 11.71
CA THR A 74 8.35 -15.95 11.14
C THR A 74 9.51 -16.59 10.37
N THR A 75 10.23 -17.57 10.95
CA THR A 75 11.39 -18.14 10.28
C THR A 75 11.02 -19.01 9.09
N ILE A 76 10.18 -20.05 9.30
CA ILE A 76 9.90 -21.02 8.23
C ILE A 76 8.96 -20.41 7.19
N LYS A 77 7.80 -19.87 7.59
CA LYS A 77 6.81 -19.34 6.65
C LYS A 77 7.32 -18.10 5.94
N TYR A 78 7.74 -17.06 6.69
CA TYR A 78 8.10 -15.78 6.06
C TYR A 78 9.52 -15.80 5.51
N VAL A 79 10.54 -16.04 6.34
CA VAL A 79 11.94 -15.89 5.91
C VAL A 79 12.37 -16.99 4.92
N CYS A 80 11.96 -18.25 5.14
CA CYS A 80 12.37 -19.35 4.26
C CYS A 80 11.48 -19.49 3.02
N VAL A 81 10.17 -19.21 3.10
CA VAL A 81 9.23 -19.46 1.99
C VAL A 81 8.74 -18.16 1.36
N ALA A 82 8.10 -17.25 2.12
CA ALA A 82 7.46 -16.06 1.57
C ALA A 82 8.46 -15.10 0.90
N LEU A 83 9.65 -14.88 1.46
CA LEU A 83 10.70 -14.05 0.85
C LEU A 83 11.22 -14.59 -0.50
N ARG A 84 10.82 -15.79 -0.92
CA ARG A 84 11.12 -16.32 -2.27
C ARG A 84 10.04 -15.97 -3.29
N ALA A 85 8.90 -15.48 -2.84
CA ALA A 85 7.79 -15.07 -3.69
C ALA A 85 7.87 -13.56 -3.91
N ASP A 86 8.88 -13.12 -4.66
CA ASP A 86 9.10 -11.74 -5.03
C ASP A 86 8.59 -11.44 -6.45
N ASN A 87 8.08 -10.25 -6.65
CA ASN A 87 7.70 -9.71 -7.94
C ASN A 87 8.67 -8.57 -8.31
N ASN A 88 9.68 -8.87 -9.13
CA ASN A 88 10.75 -7.93 -9.50
C ASN A 88 11.44 -7.30 -8.28
N GLY A 89 11.67 -8.10 -7.24
CA GLY A 89 12.25 -7.67 -5.98
C GLY A 89 11.25 -7.12 -4.95
N GLU A 90 10.01 -6.82 -5.32
CA GLU A 90 8.96 -6.36 -4.40
C GLU A 90 8.28 -7.53 -3.70
N GLY A 91 7.98 -7.38 -2.41
CA GLY A 91 7.31 -8.37 -1.58
C GLY A 91 5.94 -7.92 -1.09
N GLY A 92 5.35 -8.68 -0.18
CA GLY A 92 4.06 -8.37 0.41
C GLY A 92 2.87 -9.01 -0.30
N ILE A 93 1.68 -8.87 0.31
CA ILE A 93 0.47 -9.57 -0.13
C ILE A 93 0.00 -9.12 -1.52
N LEU A 94 0.18 -7.85 -1.89
CA LEU A 94 -0.21 -7.32 -3.19
C LEU A 94 0.77 -7.74 -4.28
N ALA A 95 2.08 -7.77 -4.01
CA ALA A 95 3.08 -8.32 -4.90
C ALA A 95 2.85 -9.81 -5.16
N LEU A 96 2.50 -10.57 -4.12
CA LEU A 96 2.10 -11.98 -4.24
C LEU A 96 0.85 -12.15 -5.12
N TYR A 97 -0.16 -11.29 -4.96
CA TYR A 97 -1.31 -11.27 -5.86
C TYR A 97 -0.91 -10.95 -7.31
N ALA A 98 -0.01 -10.00 -7.54
CA ALA A 98 0.44 -9.63 -8.89
C ALA A 98 1.05 -10.84 -9.62
N LEU A 99 1.81 -11.69 -8.93
CA LEU A 99 2.35 -12.96 -9.47
C LEU A 99 1.25 -13.95 -9.86
N LEU A 100 0.11 -13.94 -9.14
CA LEU A 100 -1.01 -14.83 -9.34
C LEU A 100 -2.08 -14.29 -10.30
N ARG A 101 -1.99 -13.04 -10.72
CA ARG A 101 -2.98 -12.34 -11.55
C ARG A 101 -3.27 -13.06 -12.86
N ARG A 102 -2.27 -13.78 -13.43
CA ARG A 102 -2.40 -14.55 -14.67
C ARG A 102 -3.39 -15.71 -14.56
N LEU A 103 -3.66 -16.22 -13.36
CA LEU A 103 -4.60 -17.32 -13.13
C LEU A 103 -6.07 -16.94 -13.38
N LYS A 104 -6.40 -15.65 -13.53
CA LYS A 104 -7.76 -15.11 -13.77
C LYS A 104 -8.82 -15.60 -12.77
N SER A 105 -8.42 -16.17 -11.62
CA SER A 105 -9.34 -16.66 -10.60
C SER A 105 -9.98 -15.53 -9.82
N LYS A 106 -11.30 -15.56 -9.67
CA LYS A 106 -12.05 -14.55 -8.93
C LYS A 106 -11.74 -14.52 -7.44
N TRP A 107 -11.34 -15.64 -6.85
CA TRP A 107 -11.04 -15.76 -5.43
C TRP A 107 -9.72 -15.11 -5.02
N VAL A 108 -8.71 -15.17 -5.89
CA VAL A 108 -7.36 -14.68 -5.58
C VAL A 108 -7.35 -13.18 -5.27
N TYR A 109 -8.12 -12.36 -6.02
CA TYR A 109 -8.16 -10.93 -5.72
C TYR A 109 -8.93 -10.60 -4.44
N ILE A 110 -9.93 -11.41 -4.06
CA ILE A 110 -10.67 -11.22 -2.81
C ILE A 110 -9.75 -11.46 -1.62
N LEU A 111 -8.99 -12.57 -1.62
CA LEU A 111 -8.00 -12.85 -0.59
C LEU A 111 -6.97 -11.73 -0.47
N ALA A 112 -6.48 -11.22 -1.59
CA ALA A 112 -5.53 -10.12 -1.61
C ALA A 112 -6.11 -8.82 -1.02
N ILE A 113 -7.37 -8.48 -1.35
CA ILE A 113 -8.02 -7.28 -0.81
C ILE A 113 -8.28 -7.43 0.69
N ILE A 114 -8.73 -8.62 1.16
CA ILE A 114 -8.93 -8.87 2.60
C ILE A 114 -7.60 -8.65 3.33
N GLY A 115 -6.54 -9.32 2.89
CA GLY A 115 -5.25 -9.21 3.56
C GLY A 115 -4.63 -7.82 3.47
N ALA A 116 -4.76 -7.12 2.33
CA ALA A 116 -4.28 -5.74 2.22
C ALA A 116 -5.07 -4.78 3.11
N SER A 117 -6.41 -4.93 3.21
CA SER A 117 -7.24 -4.07 4.06
C SER A 117 -6.97 -4.28 5.55
N THR A 118 -6.74 -5.53 5.98
CA THR A 118 -6.39 -5.83 7.38
C THR A 118 -4.96 -5.38 7.72
N LEU A 119 -4.02 -5.49 6.78
CA LEU A 119 -2.65 -4.97 6.95
C LEU A 119 -2.63 -3.42 7.03
N LEU A 120 -3.47 -2.74 6.25
CA LEU A 120 -3.63 -1.28 6.35
C LEU A 120 -4.30 -0.86 7.67
N ALA A 121 -5.25 -1.64 8.19
CA ALA A 121 -5.85 -1.41 9.49
C ALA A 121 -4.82 -1.58 10.61
N ASP A 122 -3.94 -2.56 10.50
CA ASP A 122 -2.81 -2.76 11.39
C ASP A 122 -1.86 -1.56 11.43
N GLY A 123 -1.57 -0.96 10.27
CA GLY A 123 -0.75 0.26 10.18
C GLY A 123 -1.29 1.46 10.96
N ILE A 124 -2.58 1.45 11.35
CA ILE A 124 -3.18 2.48 12.22
C ILE A 124 -3.05 2.09 13.69
N ILE A 125 -3.17 0.80 14.03
CA ILE A 125 -3.20 0.34 15.43
C ILE A 125 -1.80 0.24 16.01
N THR A 126 -0.84 -0.23 15.24
CA THR A 126 0.53 -0.47 15.71
C THR A 126 1.22 0.78 16.26
N PRO A 127 1.18 1.97 15.63
CA PRO A 127 1.73 3.18 16.24
C PRO A 127 1.07 3.55 17.56
N ALA A 128 -0.25 3.30 17.69
CA ALA A 128 -0.97 3.59 18.94
C ALA A 128 -0.48 2.70 20.07
N ILE A 129 -0.44 1.37 19.87
CA ILE A 129 -0.06 0.44 20.93
C ILE A 129 1.42 0.53 21.30
N THR A 130 2.33 0.59 20.31
CA THR A 130 3.77 0.55 20.58
C THR A 130 4.25 1.79 21.33
N VAL A 131 3.77 2.98 20.94
CA VAL A 131 4.15 4.23 21.62
C VAL A 131 3.49 4.29 23.01
N THR A 132 2.21 3.94 23.12
CA THR A 132 1.52 3.91 24.43
C THR A 132 2.22 2.99 25.41
N THR A 133 2.52 1.73 25.00
CA THR A 133 3.20 0.75 25.87
C THR A 133 4.60 1.21 26.30
N ALA A 134 5.34 1.85 25.39
CA ALA A 134 6.65 2.38 25.73
C ALA A 134 6.57 3.52 26.77
N ILE A 135 5.57 4.38 26.67
CA ILE A 135 5.35 5.50 27.60
C ILE A 135 4.73 5.03 28.93
N GLU A 136 3.90 3.97 28.94
CA GLU A 136 3.43 3.31 30.16
C GLU A 136 4.60 2.86 31.06
N GLY A 137 5.79 2.60 30.49
CA GLY A 137 7.00 2.36 31.27
C GLY A 137 7.32 3.47 32.26
N LEU A 138 6.93 4.71 32.01
CA LEU A 138 7.12 5.85 32.95
C LEU A 138 6.29 5.69 34.24
N GLU A 139 5.18 4.96 34.22
CA GLU A 139 4.39 4.66 35.40
C GLU A 139 5.19 3.89 36.46
N SER A 140 6.17 3.09 35.99
CA SER A 140 7.10 2.38 36.90
C SER A 140 8.02 3.33 37.65
N ILE A 141 8.19 4.59 37.19
CA ILE A 141 9.00 5.61 37.86
C ILE A 141 8.08 6.54 38.67
N SER A 142 6.96 6.97 38.08
CA SER A 142 6.02 7.88 38.71
C SER A 142 4.58 7.56 38.23
N PRO A 143 3.72 7.03 39.11
CA PRO A 143 2.35 6.60 38.75
C PRO A 143 1.42 7.73 38.28
N ASN A 144 1.76 9.00 38.54
CA ASN A 144 0.91 10.14 38.24
C ASN A 144 1.25 10.84 36.91
N LEU A 145 2.14 10.28 36.10
CA LEU A 145 2.51 10.90 34.81
C LEU A 145 1.37 10.76 33.79
N PRO A 146 1.09 11.83 33.02
CA PRO A 146 0.03 11.84 32.03
C PRO A 146 0.48 11.07 30.76
N VAL A 147 0.33 9.75 30.71
CA VAL A 147 0.74 8.87 29.59
C VAL A 147 0.10 9.31 28.28
N ILE A 148 -1.21 9.54 28.27
CA ILE A 148 -1.97 9.84 27.04
C ILE A 148 -1.52 11.14 26.36
N PRO A 149 -1.40 12.28 27.05
CA PRO A 149 -0.88 13.52 26.42
C PRO A 149 0.53 13.37 25.86
N ILE A 150 1.42 12.65 26.55
CA ILE A 150 2.79 12.41 26.09
C ILE A 150 2.76 11.56 24.82
N THR A 151 1.99 10.47 24.82
CA THR A 151 1.80 9.60 23.64
C THR A 151 1.26 10.39 22.44
N LEU A 152 0.24 11.22 22.64
CA LEU A 152 -0.33 12.07 21.59
C LEU A 152 0.68 13.07 21.03
N ALA A 153 1.51 13.67 21.88
CA ALA A 153 2.57 14.58 21.45
C ALA A 153 3.60 13.87 20.57
N ILE A 154 4.05 12.67 20.97
CA ILE A 154 5.00 11.86 20.19
C ILE A 154 4.40 11.44 18.85
N ILE A 155 3.16 10.95 18.83
CA ILE A 155 2.45 10.57 17.60
C ILE A 155 2.32 11.77 16.65
N THR A 156 1.96 12.94 17.18
CA THR A 156 1.86 14.16 16.37
C THR A 156 3.19 14.51 15.72
N ILE A 157 4.30 14.40 16.47
CA ILE A 157 5.64 14.64 15.94
C ILE A 157 5.99 13.61 14.84
N ILE A 158 5.71 12.31 15.06
CA ILE A 158 5.97 11.25 14.08
C ILE A 158 5.28 11.56 12.75
N PHE A 159 3.96 11.83 12.76
CA PHE A 159 3.20 12.11 11.55
C PHE A 159 3.59 13.44 10.88
N PHE A 160 4.03 14.43 11.66
CA PHE A 160 4.55 15.68 11.13
C PHE A 160 5.89 15.51 10.42
N VAL A 161 6.82 14.74 10.99
CA VAL A 161 8.16 14.49 10.45
C VAL A 161 8.10 13.60 9.20
N GLN A 162 7.09 12.76 9.05
CA GLN A 162 6.91 11.85 7.92
C GLN A 162 6.97 12.55 6.54
N ARG A 163 6.56 13.82 6.45
CA ARG A 163 6.58 14.61 5.21
C ARG A 163 7.98 14.89 4.65
N PHE A 164 9.02 14.80 5.49
CA PHE A 164 10.41 15.08 5.09
C PHE A 164 11.13 13.83 4.52
N GLY A 165 10.50 12.67 4.60
CA GLY A 165 11.10 11.39 4.21
C GLY A 165 11.97 10.79 5.29
N THR A 166 12.27 9.50 5.15
CA THR A 166 12.98 8.69 6.17
C THR A 166 14.43 8.38 5.78
N GLU A 167 14.95 8.85 4.64
CA GLU A 167 16.28 8.48 4.13
C GLU A 167 17.42 8.92 5.04
N SER A 168 17.45 10.19 5.41
CA SER A 168 18.51 10.72 6.31
C SER A 168 18.44 10.11 7.71
N ILE A 169 17.24 9.73 8.12
CA ILE A 169 16.97 9.17 9.45
C ILE A 169 17.17 7.66 9.45
N GLY A 170 16.97 6.97 8.31
CA GLY A 170 17.04 5.50 8.20
C GLY A 170 18.41 4.89 8.60
N LYS A 171 19.50 5.58 8.30
CA LYS A 171 20.83 5.14 8.77
C LYS A 171 20.95 5.24 10.29
N SER A 172 20.42 6.30 10.88
CA SER A 172 20.39 6.49 12.33
C SER A 172 19.48 5.47 13.01
N PHE A 173 18.36 5.13 12.38
CA PHE A 173 17.44 4.10 12.85
C PHE A 173 18.10 2.72 12.92
N GLY A 174 18.94 2.37 11.96
CA GLY A 174 19.66 1.10 11.97
C GLY A 174 20.63 0.96 13.16
N VAL A 175 21.40 2.00 13.44
CA VAL A 175 22.30 2.03 14.60
C VAL A 175 21.49 1.98 15.90
N PHE A 176 20.41 2.74 15.97
CA PHE A 176 19.53 2.76 17.13
C PHE A 176 18.92 1.39 17.41
N MET A 177 18.38 0.72 16.38
CA MET A 177 17.80 -0.61 16.51
C MET A 177 18.84 -1.68 16.83
N LEU A 178 20.07 -1.55 16.33
CA LEU A 178 21.18 -2.42 16.76
C LEU A 178 21.41 -2.32 18.27
N LEU A 179 21.51 -1.10 18.80
CA LEU A 179 21.69 -0.86 20.25
C LEU A 179 20.48 -1.38 21.04
N TRP A 180 19.27 -1.21 20.50
CA TRP A 180 18.05 -1.74 21.09
C TRP A 180 18.08 -3.26 21.22
N PHE A 181 18.38 -3.99 20.13
CA PHE A 181 18.46 -5.45 20.18
C PHE A 181 19.58 -5.95 21.08
N LEU A 182 20.73 -5.27 21.11
CA LEU A 182 21.80 -5.60 22.04
C LEU A 182 21.36 -5.40 23.51
N LEU A 183 20.64 -4.33 23.81
CA LEU A 183 20.06 -4.09 25.13
C LEU A 183 19.10 -5.22 25.52
N LEU A 184 18.18 -5.61 24.61
CA LEU A 184 17.24 -6.72 24.82
C LEU A 184 17.99 -8.02 25.17
N GLY A 185 19.01 -8.36 24.37
CA GLY A 185 19.80 -9.58 24.58
C GLY A 185 20.60 -9.54 25.87
N MET A 186 21.24 -8.41 26.16
CA MET A 186 22.08 -8.25 27.37
C MET A 186 21.23 -8.42 28.64
N VAL A 187 20.13 -7.69 28.73
CA VAL A 187 19.26 -7.77 29.89
C VAL A 187 18.64 -9.17 30.04
N GLY A 188 18.27 -9.79 28.90
CA GLY A 188 17.80 -11.17 28.88
C GLY A 188 18.83 -12.15 29.45
N ILE A 189 20.08 -12.07 29.00
CA ILE A 189 21.17 -12.93 29.50
C ILE A 189 21.36 -12.76 31.01
N ILE A 190 21.44 -11.52 31.49
CA ILE A 190 21.60 -11.24 32.92
C ILE A 190 20.46 -11.88 33.73
N SER A 191 19.20 -11.73 33.29
CA SER A 191 18.07 -12.32 33.99
C SER A 191 18.07 -13.85 33.96
N ILE A 192 18.49 -14.47 32.88
CA ILE A 192 18.62 -15.93 32.76
C ILE A 192 19.61 -16.49 33.80
N THR A 193 20.69 -15.75 34.18
CA THR A 193 21.64 -16.21 35.20
C THR A 193 21.01 -16.44 36.56
N TYR A 194 19.91 -15.74 36.89
CA TYR A 194 19.20 -15.95 38.17
C TYR A 194 18.33 -17.21 38.18
N TYR A 195 17.88 -17.67 36.99
CA TYR A 195 17.10 -18.90 36.85
C TYR A 195 17.46 -19.67 35.58
N PRO A 196 18.60 -20.36 35.53
CA PRO A 196 19.09 -21.01 34.31
C PRO A 196 18.17 -22.15 33.80
N LEU A 197 17.34 -22.72 34.67
CA LEU A 197 16.36 -23.78 34.29
C LEU A 197 15.34 -23.31 33.26
N ILE A 198 15.21 -21.99 33.04
CA ILE A 198 14.33 -21.41 32.01
C ILE A 198 14.71 -21.86 30.60
N LEU A 199 15.96 -22.26 30.36
CA LEU A 199 16.43 -22.80 29.08
C LEU A 199 15.72 -24.11 28.68
N LYS A 200 15.08 -24.82 29.61
CA LYS A 200 14.21 -25.96 29.28
C LYS A 200 13.09 -25.57 28.31
N ALA A 201 12.68 -24.30 28.23
CA ALA A 201 11.65 -23.81 27.31
C ALA A 201 12.00 -24.00 25.82
N PHE A 202 13.27 -24.26 25.45
CA PHE A 202 13.61 -24.67 24.09
C PHE A 202 12.99 -25.99 23.67
N ASN A 203 12.68 -26.88 24.64
CA ASN A 203 12.03 -28.15 24.36
C ASN A 203 10.53 -27.93 24.07
N PRO A 204 10.02 -28.30 22.86
CA PRO A 204 8.61 -28.16 22.49
C PRO A 204 7.64 -28.96 23.38
N TYR A 205 8.15 -29.91 24.14
CA TYR A 205 7.38 -30.69 25.09
C TYR A 205 6.61 -29.80 26.09
N TYR A 206 7.23 -28.70 26.57
CA TYR A 206 6.58 -27.77 27.49
C TYR A 206 5.41 -27.01 26.84
N ALA A 207 5.54 -26.65 25.56
CA ALA A 207 4.42 -26.08 24.80
C ALA A 207 3.25 -27.08 24.71
N VAL A 208 3.53 -28.33 24.39
CA VAL A 208 2.50 -29.39 24.29
C VAL A 208 1.82 -29.62 25.63
N ILE A 209 2.57 -29.66 26.75
CA ILE A 209 2.01 -29.81 28.09
C ILE A 209 1.07 -28.65 28.43
N LEU A 210 1.49 -27.40 28.17
CA LEU A 210 0.68 -26.21 28.38
C LEU A 210 -0.65 -26.33 27.63
N LEU A 211 -0.59 -26.63 26.33
CA LEU A 211 -1.77 -26.74 25.49
C LEU A 211 -2.71 -27.89 25.91
N ALA A 212 -2.16 -28.95 26.51
CA ALA A 212 -2.96 -30.11 26.93
C ALA A 212 -3.57 -29.95 28.33
N LYS A 213 -2.93 -29.22 29.24
CA LYS A 213 -3.30 -29.18 30.66
C LYS A 213 -3.88 -27.84 31.12
N SER A 214 -3.48 -26.71 30.55
CA SER A 214 -3.98 -25.40 31.00
C SER A 214 -5.42 -25.18 30.56
N PRO A 215 -6.35 -24.81 31.46
CA PRO A 215 -7.70 -24.42 31.09
C PRO A 215 -7.77 -23.20 30.19
N GLN A 216 -6.75 -22.32 30.28
CA GLN A 216 -6.69 -21.04 29.55
C GLN A 216 -5.70 -21.05 28.39
N TRP A 217 -5.27 -22.24 27.93
CA TRP A 217 -4.32 -22.40 26.83
C TRP A 217 -4.67 -21.55 25.60
N PHE A 218 -5.96 -21.42 25.35
CA PHE A 218 -6.48 -20.68 24.20
C PHE A 218 -6.22 -19.18 24.31
N LEU A 219 -6.43 -18.56 25.48
CA LEU A 219 -6.12 -17.15 25.73
C LEU A 219 -4.61 -16.89 25.71
N ILE A 220 -3.83 -17.84 26.27
CA ILE A 220 -2.36 -17.77 26.25
C ILE A 220 -1.86 -17.78 24.81
N LEU A 221 -2.39 -18.63 23.93
CA LEU A 221 -2.01 -18.64 22.51
C LEU A 221 -2.35 -17.31 21.80
N GLY A 222 -3.48 -16.68 22.13
CA GLY A 222 -3.82 -15.37 21.64
C GLY A 222 -2.83 -14.28 22.07
N ALA A 223 -2.24 -14.39 23.25
CA ALA A 223 -1.19 -13.50 23.72
C ALA A 223 0.18 -13.85 23.11
N VAL A 224 0.52 -15.15 23.03
CA VAL A 224 1.75 -15.64 22.35
C VAL A 224 1.80 -15.19 20.91
N PHE A 225 0.67 -15.19 20.18
CA PHE A 225 0.62 -14.75 18.78
C PHE A 225 1.22 -13.36 18.57
N LEU A 226 1.09 -12.45 19.55
CA LEU A 226 1.62 -11.09 19.47
C LEU A 226 3.16 -11.05 19.28
N CYS A 227 3.91 -12.13 19.58
CA CYS A 227 5.34 -12.20 19.33
C CYS A 227 5.70 -12.24 17.85
N THR A 228 4.74 -12.55 16.95
CA THR A 228 4.93 -12.62 15.49
C THR A 228 4.53 -11.36 14.75
N THR A 229 4.07 -10.35 15.47
CA THR A 229 3.74 -9.05 14.88
C THR A 229 4.97 -8.49 14.16
N GLY A 230 4.75 -7.83 13.01
CA GLY A 230 5.85 -7.36 12.14
C GLY A 230 6.38 -8.41 11.14
N ALA A 231 5.95 -9.69 11.20
CA ALA A 231 6.36 -10.68 10.21
C ALA A 231 5.82 -10.39 8.80
N GLU A 232 4.62 -9.81 8.69
CA GLU A 232 4.07 -9.35 7.40
C GLU A 232 4.82 -8.13 6.86
N ALA A 233 5.19 -7.20 7.74
CA ALA A 233 6.00 -6.03 7.38
C ALA A 233 7.35 -6.47 6.82
N LEU A 234 7.99 -7.47 7.41
CA LEU A 234 9.23 -8.08 6.93
C LEU A 234 9.13 -8.56 5.48
N TYR A 235 7.99 -9.12 5.08
CA TYR A 235 7.75 -9.55 3.71
C TYR A 235 7.45 -8.36 2.78
N SER A 236 6.71 -7.36 3.24
CA SER A 236 6.40 -6.15 2.47
C SER A 236 7.64 -5.32 2.16
N ASP A 237 8.60 -5.26 3.09
CA ASP A 237 9.83 -4.47 2.94
C ASP A 237 10.95 -5.18 2.16
N LEU A 238 10.65 -6.31 1.53
CA LEU A 238 11.61 -7.07 0.72
C LEU A 238 12.29 -6.20 -0.35
N GLY A 239 11.53 -5.34 -1.02
CA GLY A 239 12.03 -4.46 -2.07
C GLY A 239 13.05 -3.43 -1.59
N HIS A 240 12.96 -3.00 -0.34
CA HIS A 240 13.85 -2.00 0.23
C HIS A 240 15.19 -2.57 0.70
N CYS A 241 15.20 -3.78 1.25
CA CYS A 241 16.35 -4.32 1.97
C CYS A 241 17.00 -5.52 1.28
N GLY A 242 16.25 -6.21 0.43
CA GLY A 242 16.69 -7.43 -0.25
C GLY A 242 16.73 -8.65 0.67
N ARG A 243 16.40 -9.81 0.09
CA ARG A 243 16.21 -11.08 0.81
C ARG A 243 17.39 -11.49 1.68
N LYS A 244 18.63 -11.37 1.17
CA LYS A 244 19.82 -11.84 1.90
C LYS A 244 20.05 -11.03 3.19
N ASN A 245 19.91 -9.70 3.12
CA ASN A 245 20.06 -8.84 4.28
C ASN A 245 19.01 -9.15 5.34
N ILE A 246 17.73 -9.32 4.93
CA ILE A 246 16.64 -9.69 5.84
C ILE A 246 16.92 -11.04 6.52
N THR A 247 17.33 -12.06 5.76
CA THR A 247 17.60 -13.39 6.31
C THR A 247 18.72 -13.39 7.34
N ILE A 248 19.82 -12.68 7.08
CA ILE A 248 20.96 -12.60 7.99
C ILE A 248 20.59 -11.80 9.26
N SER A 249 19.96 -10.63 9.07
CA SER A 249 19.53 -9.80 10.20
C SER A 249 18.50 -10.50 11.07
N TRP A 250 17.61 -11.32 10.48
CA TRP A 250 16.64 -12.12 11.23
C TRP A 250 17.29 -13.11 12.20
N ALA A 251 18.37 -13.75 11.81
CA ALA A 251 19.07 -14.68 12.73
C ALA A 251 19.56 -13.96 14.00
N PHE A 252 20.10 -12.76 13.86
CA PHE A 252 20.50 -11.91 14.98
C PHE A 252 19.30 -11.46 15.81
N VAL A 253 18.28 -10.87 15.16
CA VAL A 253 17.06 -10.35 15.82
C VAL A 253 16.35 -11.44 16.61
N LYS A 254 16.11 -12.61 15.98
CA LYS A 254 15.47 -13.76 16.64
C LYS A 254 16.22 -14.17 17.89
N THR A 255 17.55 -14.22 17.85
CA THR A 255 18.36 -14.59 19.01
C THR A 255 18.17 -13.59 20.14
N MET A 256 18.22 -12.28 19.86
CA MET A 256 18.04 -11.25 20.90
C MET A 256 16.63 -11.26 21.49
N LEU A 257 15.60 -11.50 20.66
CA LEU A 257 14.22 -11.63 21.12
C LEU A 257 14.04 -12.83 22.05
N ILE A 258 14.53 -14.01 21.66
CA ILE A 258 14.42 -15.23 22.47
C ILE A 258 15.14 -15.04 23.82
N LEU A 259 16.33 -14.46 23.82
CA LEU A 259 17.07 -14.17 25.06
C LEU A 259 16.27 -13.24 25.98
N ASN A 260 15.63 -12.21 25.40
CA ASN A 260 14.81 -11.29 26.20
C ASN A 260 13.57 -11.97 26.79
N TYR A 261 12.82 -12.76 25.98
CA TYR A 261 11.65 -13.48 26.46
C TYR A 261 12.02 -14.49 27.56
N LEU A 262 13.13 -15.23 27.41
CA LEU A 262 13.60 -16.13 28.44
C LEU A 262 13.99 -15.37 29.71
N GLY A 263 14.63 -14.19 29.59
CA GLY A 263 14.95 -13.32 30.70
C GLY A 263 13.71 -12.82 31.45
N GLN A 264 12.70 -12.37 30.71
CA GLN A 264 11.41 -11.97 31.31
C GLN A 264 10.77 -13.15 32.07
N GLY A 265 10.75 -14.35 31.47
CA GLY A 265 10.22 -15.53 32.12
C GLY A 265 11.01 -15.94 33.38
N ALA A 266 12.34 -15.85 33.37
CA ALA A 266 13.18 -16.10 34.54
C ALA A 266 12.85 -15.11 35.68
N TRP A 267 12.66 -13.83 35.36
CA TRP A 267 12.25 -12.82 36.32
C TRP A 267 10.84 -13.12 36.89
N VAL A 268 9.88 -13.46 36.04
CA VAL A 268 8.50 -13.81 36.46
C VAL A 268 8.52 -14.97 37.45
N LEU A 269 9.29 -16.02 37.21
CA LEU A 269 9.37 -17.18 38.12
C LEU A 269 10.02 -16.84 39.47
N THR A 270 10.95 -15.90 39.49
CA THR A 270 11.60 -15.47 40.74
C THR A 270 10.75 -14.48 41.55
N HIS A 271 9.77 -13.81 40.89
CA HIS A 271 8.91 -12.77 41.50
C HIS A 271 7.41 -13.06 41.28
N ALA A 272 7.00 -14.32 41.34
CA ALA A 272 5.65 -14.78 40.96
C ALA A 272 4.50 -14.03 41.70
N GLN A 273 4.72 -13.56 42.91
CA GLN A 273 3.68 -12.85 43.69
C GLN A 273 3.39 -11.44 43.18
N THR A 274 4.35 -10.77 42.57
CA THR A 274 4.23 -9.39 42.11
C THR A 274 4.17 -9.28 40.57
N ALA A 275 4.49 -10.35 39.85
CA ALA A 275 4.62 -10.36 38.41
C ALA A 275 3.30 -10.02 37.65
N SER A 276 2.14 -10.34 38.20
CA SER A 276 0.82 -10.04 37.60
C SER A 276 0.47 -8.54 37.64
N SER A 277 1.04 -7.76 38.57
CA SER A 277 0.71 -6.35 38.75
C SER A 277 1.62 -5.37 38.03
N VAL A 278 2.73 -5.84 37.44
CA VAL A 278 3.74 -4.99 36.80
C VAL A 278 4.06 -5.51 35.41
N ASN A 279 4.63 -4.63 34.57
CA ASN A 279 5.13 -5.06 33.25
C ASN A 279 6.50 -5.74 33.40
N PRO A 280 6.63 -7.06 33.12
CA PRO A 280 7.87 -7.80 33.27
C PRO A 280 9.04 -7.17 32.51
N PHE A 281 8.80 -6.60 31.34
CA PHE A 281 9.83 -5.98 30.54
C PHE A 281 10.58 -4.87 31.27
N PHE A 282 9.90 -3.95 31.91
CA PHE A 282 10.52 -2.87 32.66
C PHE A 282 11.05 -3.36 34.00
N SER A 283 10.45 -4.38 34.56
CA SER A 283 10.81 -4.92 35.87
C SER A 283 12.13 -5.73 35.88
N ILE A 284 12.54 -6.29 34.72
CA ILE A 284 13.85 -6.93 34.59
C ILE A 284 15.01 -5.93 34.54
N MET A 285 14.73 -4.63 34.37
CA MET A 285 15.76 -3.59 34.27
C MET A 285 16.22 -3.16 35.68
N PRO A 286 17.52 -3.00 35.90
CA PRO A 286 18.00 -2.35 37.12
C PRO A 286 17.42 -0.95 37.25
N GLN A 287 17.06 -0.54 38.48
CA GLN A 287 16.46 0.79 38.71
C GLN A 287 17.32 1.95 38.15
N SER A 288 18.65 1.82 38.19
CA SER A 288 19.58 2.81 37.65
C SER A 288 19.50 2.94 36.11
N MET A 289 19.07 1.88 35.42
CA MET A 289 18.99 1.84 33.96
C MET A 289 17.53 1.98 33.45
N LEU A 290 16.54 2.00 34.32
CA LEU A 290 15.13 2.00 33.96
C LEU A 290 14.75 3.21 33.06
N PHE A 291 15.18 4.41 33.43
CA PHE A 291 14.94 5.61 32.66
C PHE A 291 15.58 5.54 31.27
N PHE A 292 16.80 5.03 31.15
CA PHE A 292 17.48 4.79 29.89
C PHE A 292 16.72 3.75 29.05
N ALA A 293 16.27 2.66 29.67
CA ALA A 293 15.50 1.62 28.98
C ALA A 293 14.16 2.16 28.41
N ILE A 294 13.47 3.05 29.14
CA ILE A 294 12.23 3.70 28.65
C ILE A 294 12.52 4.61 27.45
N ILE A 295 13.61 5.40 27.49
CA ILE A 295 14.02 6.22 26.34
C ILE A 295 14.32 5.33 25.13
N MET A 296 15.04 4.24 25.31
CA MET A 296 15.34 3.28 24.25
C MET A 296 14.07 2.60 23.72
N ALA A 297 13.14 2.20 24.59
CA ALA A 297 11.86 1.62 24.20
C ALA A 297 11.00 2.62 23.40
N THR A 298 10.95 3.88 23.87
CA THR A 298 10.24 4.95 23.16
C THR A 298 10.84 5.22 21.79
N GLY A 299 12.17 5.27 21.69
CA GLY A 299 12.86 5.41 20.43
C GLY A 299 12.60 4.24 19.48
N ALA A 300 12.61 3.00 19.99
CA ALA A 300 12.26 1.81 19.20
C ALA A 300 10.79 1.86 18.71
N ALA A 301 9.86 2.32 19.56
CA ALA A 301 8.45 2.51 19.21
C ALA A 301 8.27 3.60 18.12
N ILE A 302 9.06 4.69 18.16
CA ILE A 302 9.08 5.72 17.13
C ILE A 302 9.57 5.13 15.80
N VAL A 303 10.67 4.37 15.81
CA VAL A 303 11.22 3.72 14.61
C VAL A 303 10.22 2.74 14.02
N ALA A 304 9.61 1.88 14.85
CA ALA A 304 8.57 0.93 14.45
C ALA A 304 7.37 1.63 13.80
N SER A 305 6.89 2.69 14.42
CA SER A 305 5.75 3.48 13.91
C SER A 305 6.08 4.11 12.56
N GLN A 306 7.28 4.67 12.40
CA GLN A 306 7.71 5.28 11.13
C GLN A 306 7.84 4.25 10.01
N ALA A 307 8.37 3.07 10.30
CA ALA A 307 8.50 1.99 9.33
C ALA A 307 7.12 1.54 8.83
N LEU A 308 6.15 1.33 9.73
CA LEU A 308 4.79 0.91 9.37
C LEU A 308 4.01 1.98 8.61
N ILE A 309 4.12 3.25 8.98
CA ILE A 309 3.49 4.35 8.24
C ILE A 309 4.04 4.40 6.81
N SER A 310 5.35 4.27 6.65
CA SER A 310 6.00 4.23 5.34
C SER A 310 5.57 2.99 4.54
N GLY A 311 5.53 1.81 5.17
CA GLY A 311 5.03 0.57 4.58
C GLY A 311 3.57 0.68 4.10
N THR A 312 2.72 1.35 4.87
CA THR A 312 1.32 1.63 4.48
C THR A 312 1.24 2.46 3.20
N PHE A 313 2.12 3.45 3.01
CA PHE A 313 2.15 4.22 1.76
C PHE A 313 2.59 3.36 0.57
N SER A 314 3.56 2.45 0.77
CA SER A 314 4.01 1.52 -0.27
C SER A 314 2.89 0.56 -0.68
N ILE A 315 2.18 -0.04 0.27
CA ILE A 315 1.03 -0.92 0.03
C ILE A 315 -0.08 -0.18 -0.73
N LEU A 316 -0.37 1.06 -0.37
CA LEU A 316 -1.39 1.85 -1.08
C LEU A 316 -0.94 2.25 -2.48
N SER A 317 0.34 2.53 -2.70
CA SER A 317 0.89 2.77 -4.03
C SER A 317 0.74 1.53 -4.92
N GLU A 318 1.06 0.35 -4.41
CA GLU A 318 0.83 -0.92 -5.12
C GLU A 318 -0.68 -1.15 -5.38
N ALA A 319 -1.54 -0.86 -4.40
CA ALA A 319 -2.99 -0.97 -4.56
C ALA A 319 -3.52 -0.02 -5.66
N MET A 320 -2.97 1.19 -5.78
CA MET A 320 -3.29 2.12 -6.88
C MET A 320 -2.83 1.57 -8.23
N ASN A 321 -1.63 1.00 -8.32
CA ASN A 321 -1.08 0.41 -9.54
C ASN A 321 -1.87 -0.85 -9.97
N LEU A 322 -2.35 -1.64 -9.02
CA LEU A 322 -3.22 -2.79 -9.26
C LEU A 322 -4.69 -2.43 -9.50
N HIS A 323 -5.03 -1.16 -9.44
CA HIS A 323 -6.40 -0.63 -9.53
C HIS A 323 -7.33 -1.12 -8.40
N PHE A 324 -6.79 -1.32 -7.21
CA PHE A 324 -7.55 -1.64 -6.00
C PHE A 324 -7.92 -0.40 -5.20
N TRP A 325 -7.27 0.72 -5.46
CA TRP A 325 -7.45 2.00 -4.77
C TRP A 325 -7.52 3.17 -5.76
N PRO A 326 -8.25 4.26 -5.46
CA PRO A 326 -8.25 5.46 -6.29
C PRO A 326 -6.86 6.10 -6.36
N ARG A 327 -6.52 6.69 -7.50
CA ARG A 327 -5.25 7.42 -7.65
C ARG A 327 -5.22 8.62 -6.74
N MET A 328 -4.16 8.75 -5.95
CA MET A 328 -3.91 9.86 -5.05
C MET A 328 -2.58 10.55 -5.41
N ARG A 329 -2.39 11.77 -4.90
CA ARG A 329 -1.13 12.48 -5.08
C ARG A 329 -0.03 11.81 -4.28
N ILE A 330 0.96 11.26 -4.98
CA ILE A 330 2.17 10.69 -4.40
C ILE A 330 3.25 11.76 -4.48
N LYS A 331 3.96 11.96 -3.39
CA LYS A 331 5.18 12.75 -3.33
C LYS A 331 6.35 11.82 -3.05
N HIS A 332 7.45 12.04 -3.74
CA HIS A 332 8.70 11.32 -3.54
C HIS A 332 9.69 12.25 -2.85
N PRO A 333 9.83 12.20 -1.52
CA PRO A 333 10.70 13.11 -0.79
C PRO A 333 12.19 12.87 -1.07
N THR A 334 12.56 11.68 -1.55
CA THR A 334 13.95 11.27 -1.78
C THR A 334 14.16 10.64 -3.16
N TYR A 335 15.42 10.38 -3.53
CA TYR A 335 15.80 9.77 -4.81
C TYR A 335 15.62 8.25 -4.83
N VAL A 336 15.35 7.62 -3.70
CA VAL A 336 15.22 6.17 -3.57
C VAL A 336 13.81 5.74 -3.95
N LYS A 337 13.69 4.78 -4.88
CA LYS A 337 12.43 4.11 -5.21
C LYS A 337 11.85 3.48 -3.93
N GLY A 338 10.59 3.71 -3.65
CA GLY A 338 9.90 3.14 -2.48
C GLY A 338 9.73 4.11 -1.31
N GLN A 339 10.48 5.21 -1.24
CA GLN A 339 10.17 6.26 -0.27
C GLN A 339 9.06 7.16 -0.80
N ILE A 340 7.86 6.86 -0.35
CA ILE A 340 6.62 7.44 -0.84
C ILE A 340 5.95 8.20 0.31
N TYR A 341 5.37 9.36 0.02
CA TYR A 341 4.55 10.12 0.94
C TYR A 341 3.20 10.48 0.30
N ILE A 342 2.12 10.10 0.94
CA ILE A 342 0.75 10.37 0.49
C ILE A 342 0.06 11.26 1.54
N PRO A 343 -0.03 12.59 1.32
CA PRO A 343 -0.52 13.53 2.33
C PRO A 343 -1.91 13.20 2.89
N THR A 344 -2.83 12.82 2.02
CA THR A 344 -4.22 12.48 2.39
C THR A 344 -4.27 11.27 3.31
N ILE A 345 -3.48 10.25 3.02
CA ILE A 345 -3.41 9.03 3.83
C ILE A 345 -2.70 9.29 5.14
N ASN A 346 -1.62 10.07 5.12
CA ASN A 346 -0.92 10.48 6.35
C ASN A 346 -1.87 11.16 7.34
N LEU A 347 -2.71 12.08 6.86
CA LEU A 347 -3.70 12.74 7.69
C LEU A 347 -4.78 11.76 8.19
N ALA A 348 -5.28 10.89 7.32
CA ALA A 348 -6.29 9.89 7.69
C ALA A 348 -5.77 8.91 8.76
N MET A 349 -4.53 8.42 8.60
CA MET A 349 -3.87 7.57 9.58
C MET A 349 -3.66 8.31 10.90
N TYR A 350 -3.17 9.56 10.87
CA TYR A 350 -3.00 10.36 12.08
C TYR A 350 -4.30 10.48 12.87
N ILE A 351 -5.40 10.83 12.19
CA ILE A 351 -6.73 10.91 12.84
C ILE A 351 -7.12 9.55 13.40
N GLY A 352 -6.93 8.46 12.64
CA GLY A 352 -7.22 7.10 13.09
C GLY A 352 -6.45 6.71 14.35
N VAL A 353 -5.13 6.95 14.38
CA VAL A 353 -4.26 6.67 15.53
C VAL A 353 -4.70 7.47 16.76
N VAL A 354 -4.94 8.78 16.59
CA VAL A 354 -5.41 9.65 17.69
C VAL A 354 -6.75 9.16 18.25
N LEU A 355 -7.70 8.79 17.38
CA LEU A 355 -8.98 8.26 17.81
C LEU A 355 -8.84 6.95 18.60
N ILE A 356 -7.95 6.05 18.19
CA ILE A 356 -7.67 4.78 18.90
C ILE A 356 -7.09 5.06 20.29
N ILE A 357 -6.10 5.96 20.40
CA ILE A 357 -5.49 6.32 21.68
C ILE A 357 -6.53 6.92 22.63
N LEU A 358 -7.38 7.82 22.13
CA LEU A 358 -8.42 8.44 22.96
C LEU A 358 -9.54 7.48 23.34
N LEU A 359 -9.86 6.50 22.49
CA LEU A 359 -10.89 5.50 22.71
C LEU A 359 -10.48 4.49 23.77
N PHE A 360 -9.30 3.92 23.63
CA PHE A 360 -8.86 2.81 24.50
C PHE A 360 -8.10 3.27 25.74
N ARG A 361 -7.30 4.32 25.62
CA ARG A 361 -6.48 4.95 26.70
C ARG A 361 -5.44 4.03 27.37
N ASP A 362 -5.49 2.74 27.15
CA ASP A 362 -4.66 1.70 27.77
C ASP A 362 -4.15 0.72 26.70
N SER A 363 -2.89 0.31 26.81
CA SER A 363 -2.27 -0.65 25.89
C SER A 363 -2.95 -2.02 25.89
N SER A 364 -3.46 -2.47 27.03
CA SER A 364 -4.09 -3.81 27.17
C SER A 364 -5.33 -3.97 26.29
N HIS A 365 -6.15 -2.93 26.16
CA HIS A 365 -7.31 -2.93 25.25
C HIS A 365 -6.88 -2.84 23.78
N MET A 366 -5.78 -2.12 23.49
CA MET A 366 -5.22 -2.03 22.12
C MET A 366 -4.62 -3.37 21.67
N GLU A 367 -4.05 -4.18 22.57
CA GLU A 367 -3.56 -5.53 22.29
C GLU A 367 -4.64 -6.45 21.71
N ALA A 368 -5.87 -6.35 22.23
CA ALA A 368 -7.01 -7.13 21.74
C ALA A 368 -7.41 -6.73 20.30
N ALA A 369 -7.28 -5.44 19.98
CA ALA A 369 -7.52 -4.94 18.63
C ALA A 369 -6.44 -5.39 17.63
N TYR A 370 -5.18 -5.39 18.06
CA TYR A 370 -4.01 -5.65 17.26
C TYR A 370 -3.94 -7.08 16.71
N GLY A 371 -4.10 -8.08 17.56
CA GLY A 371 -3.93 -9.48 17.20
C GLY A 371 -4.88 -9.96 16.09
N LEU A 372 -6.10 -9.41 16.01
CA LEU A 372 -7.12 -9.89 15.08
C LEU A 372 -6.79 -9.52 13.62
N ALA A 373 -6.33 -8.29 13.36
CA ALA A 373 -5.97 -7.84 12.01
C ALA A 373 -4.85 -8.68 11.41
N ILE A 374 -3.77 -8.83 12.17
CA ILE A 374 -2.56 -9.53 11.71
C ILE A 374 -2.87 -11.01 11.45
N THR A 375 -3.67 -11.65 12.29
CA THR A 375 -4.02 -13.07 12.10
C THR A 375 -4.76 -13.29 10.79
N ILE A 376 -5.70 -12.40 10.45
CA ILE A 376 -6.43 -12.46 9.17
C ILE A 376 -5.46 -12.25 8.00
N THR A 377 -4.58 -11.26 8.07
CA THR A 377 -3.57 -11.00 7.05
C THR A 377 -2.69 -12.23 6.83
N MET A 378 -2.18 -12.84 7.91
CA MET A 378 -1.35 -14.04 7.85
C MET A 378 -2.06 -15.21 7.18
N LEU A 379 -3.34 -15.42 7.49
CA LEU A 379 -4.16 -16.47 6.88
C LEU A 379 -4.36 -16.23 5.37
N MET A 380 -4.61 -14.98 4.96
CA MET A 380 -4.73 -14.63 3.54
C MET A 380 -3.40 -14.85 2.81
N THR A 381 -2.29 -14.46 3.42
CA THR A 381 -0.94 -14.69 2.87
C THR A 381 -0.65 -16.19 2.74
N THR A 382 -1.02 -17.02 3.72
CA THR A 382 -0.87 -18.49 3.66
C THR A 382 -1.62 -19.08 2.47
N LEU A 383 -2.88 -18.69 2.26
CA LEU A 383 -3.69 -19.17 1.15
C LEU A 383 -3.10 -18.75 -0.21
N LEU A 384 -2.71 -17.49 -0.35
CA LEU A 384 -2.09 -17.00 -1.59
C LEU A 384 -0.73 -17.65 -1.85
N LEU A 385 0.09 -17.83 -0.81
CA LEU A 385 1.39 -18.49 -0.91
C LEU A 385 1.26 -19.96 -1.30
N GLY A 386 0.25 -20.65 -0.77
CA GLY A 386 -0.07 -22.02 -1.18
C GLY A 386 -0.41 -22.11 -2.67
N ILE A 387 -1.24 -21.18 -3.18
CA ILE A 387 -1.55 -21.11 -4.61
C ILE A 387 -0.27 -20.80 -5.42
N TYR A 388 0.57 -19.90 -4.94
CA TYR A 388 1.85 -19.57 -5.58
C TYR A 388 2.79 -20.79 -5.67
N LEU A 389 2.95 -21.54 -4.60
CA LEU A 389 3.76 -22.77 -4.59
C LEU A 389 3.27 -23.78 -5.63
N HIS A 390 1.96 -23.92 -5.79
CA HIS A 390 1.38 -24.76 -6.83
C HIS A 390 1.75 -24.27 -8.24
N THR A 391 1.70 -22.98 -8.51
CA THR A 391 2.09 -22.41 -9.83
C THR A 391 3.58 -22.59 -10.14
N LYS A 392 4.42 -22.72 -9.11
CA LYS A 392 5.86 -22.99 -9.24
C LYS A 392 6.18 -24.50 -9.41
N GLY A 393 5.19 -25.36 -9.50
CA GLY A 393 5.38 -26.79 -9.74
C GLY A 393 5.67 -27.62 -8.49
N VAL A 394 5.46 -27.06 -7.29
CA VAL A 394 5.57 -27.82 -6.04
C VAL A 394 4.48 -28.89 -6.01
N SER A 395 4.82 -30.10 -5.53
CA SER A 395 3.89 -31.23 -5.42
C SER A 395 2.61 -30.82 -4.67
N ARG A 396 1.45 -31.24 -5.17
CA ARG A 396 0.15 -30.99 -4.55
C ARG A 396 0.09 -31.48 -3.10
N PHE A 397 0.76 -32.58 -2.79
CA PHE A 397 0.82 -33.11 -1.43
C PHE A 397 1.55 -32.14 -0.48
N ILE A 398 2.72 -31.61 -0.87
CA ILE A 398 3.47 -30.63 -0.07
C ILE A 398 2.67 -29.34 0.09
N MET A 399 2.00 -28.88 -0.97
CA MET A 399 1.13 -27.70 -0.92
C MET A 399 -0.03 -27.88 0.06
N ILE A 400 -0.74 -29.02 -0.01
CA ILE A 400 -1.87 -29.30 0.90
C ILE A 400 -1.38 -29.41 2.34
N LEU A 401 -0.23 -30.08 2.57
CA LEU A 401 0.37 -30.18 3.88
C LEU A 401 0.76 -28.80 4.43
N PHE A 402 1.37 -27.96 3.60
CA PHE A 402 1.72 -26.57 3.97
C PHE A 402 0.47 -25.75 4.33
N ILE A 403 -0.52 -25.69 3.45
CA ILE A 403 -1.76 -24.95 3.70
C ILE A 403 -2.47 -25.53 4.94
N GLY A 404 -2.60 -26.85 5.04
CA GLY A 404 -3.28 -27.50 6.17
C GLY A 404 -2.61 -27.18 7.51
N ALA A 405 -1.28 -27.33 7.60
CA ALA A 405 -0.54 -27.05 8.81
C ALA A 405 -0.65 -25.56 9.23
N TYR A 406 -0.38 -24.63 8.30
CA TYR A 406 -0.43 -23.20 8.63
C TYR A 406 -1.85 -22.67 8.86
N CYS A 407 -2.85 -23.11 8.06
CA CYS A 407 -4.24 -22.74 8.32
C CYS A 407 -4.75 -23.28 9.67
N THR A 408 -4.28 -24.44 10.13
CA THR A 408 -4.62 -24.94 11.47
C THR A 408 -4.01 -24.06 12.55
N ILE A 409 -2.73 -23.76 12.49
CA ILE A 409 -2.05 -22.89 13.47
C ILE A 409 -2.67 -21.50 13.48
N GLU A 410 -2.82 -20.88 12.33
CA GLU A 410 -3.35 -19.53 12.18
C GLU A 410 -4.85 -19.47 12.48
N GLY A 411 -5.60 -20.54 12.19
CA GLY A 411 -7.01 -20.70 12.53
C GLY A 411 -7.22 -20.74 14.05
N VAL A 412 -6.34 -21.42 14.78
CA VAL A 412 -6.37 -21.42 16.25
C VAL A 412 -6.04 -20.02 16.79
N PHE A 413 -5.04 -19.35 16.26
CA PHE A 413 -4.73 -17.97 16.64
C PHE A 413 -5.87 -17.00 16.31
N LEU A 414 -6.51 -17.17 15.14
CA LEU A 414 -7.66 -16.35 14.76
C LEU A 414 -8.82 -16.55 15.75
N ALA A 415 -9.14 -17.79 16.09
CA ALA A 415 -10.18 -18.09 17.06
C ALA A 415 -9.84 -17.52 18.44
N ALA A 416 -8.57 -17.64 18.88
CA ALA A 416 -8.10 -17.07 20.15
C ALA A 416 -8.20 -15.53 20.18
N ASN A 417 -7.83 -14.85 19.10
CA ASN A 417 -7.97 -13.40 19.02
C ASN A 417 -9.44 -12.96 18.87
N LEU A 418 -10.28 -13.78 18.24
CA LEU A 418 -11.72 -13.52 18.13
C LEU A 418 -12.44 -13.54 19.48
N SER A 419 -11.97 -14.33 20.47
CA SER A 419 -12.52 -14.28 21.84
C SER A 419 -12.36 -12.92 22.50
N LYS A 420 -11.37 -12.14 22.09
CA LYS A 420 -11.12 -10.77 22.54
C LYS A 420 -11.85 -9.70 21.69
N PHE A 421 -12.78 -10.12 20.80
CA PHE A 421 -13.48 -9.21 19.89
C PHE A 421 -14.15 -8.04 20.62
N LEU A 422 -14.91 -8.32 21.68
CA LEU A 422 -15.60 -7.28 22.45
C LEU A 422 -14.64 -6.40 23.27
N ALA A 423 -13.46 -6.90 23.63
CA ALA A 423 -12.47 -6.15 24.39
C ALA A 423 -11.72 -5.09 23.57
N GLY A 424 -11.82 -5.13 22.22
CA GLY A 424 -11.15 -4.16 21.35
C GLY A 424 -11.08 -4.59 19.88
N GLY A 425 -11.17 -5.89 19.58
CA GLY A 425 -11.05 -6.45 18.23
C GLY A 425 -12.09 -5.92 17.24
N TRP A 426 -13.25 -5.47 17.71
CA TRP A 426 -14.30 -4.86 16.87
C TRP A 426 -13.82 -3.60 16.13
N CYS A 427 -12.95 -2.81 16.76
CA CYS A 427 -12.45 -1.57 16.17
C CYS A 427 -11.62 -1.87 14.92
N THR A 428 -10.70 -2.82 15.00
CA THR A 428 -9.88 -3.26 13.87
C THR A 428 -10.72 -3.85 12.75
N MET A 429 -11.70 -4.67 13.11
CA MET A 429 -12.61 -5.25 12.11
C MET A 429 -13.43 -4.17 11.40
N LEU A 430 -13.87 -3.15 12.12
CA LEU A 430 -14.59 -2.01 11.54
C LEU A 430 -13.70 -1.26 10.52
N ILE A 431 -12.46 -0.91 10.91
CA ILE A 431 -11.51 -0.24 10.02
C ILE A 431 -11.20 -1.14 8.81
N GLY A 432 -10.89 -2.41 9.05
CA GLY A 432 -10.60 -3.39 7.99
C GLY A 432 -11.79 -3.56 7.03
N CYS A 433 -13.02 -3.63 7.54
CA CYS A 433 -14.24 -3.71 6.72
C CYS A 433 -14.45 -2.44 5.86
N ILE A 434 -14.23 -1.26 6.41
CA ILE A 434 -14.33 0.00 5.64
C ILE A 434 -13.31 0.02 4.50
N LEU A 435 -12.06 -0.35 4.78
CA LEU A 435 -11.00 -0.42 3.77
C LEU A 435 -11.29 -1.51 2.74
N PHE A 436 -11.72 -2.70 3.18
CA PHE A 436 -12.15 -3.79 2.29
C PHE A 436 -13.27 -3.36 1.35
N LEU A 437 -14.34 -2.76 1.90
CA LEU A 437 -15.47 -2.27 1.10
C LEU A 437 -15.03 -1.23 0.09
N THR A 438 -14.16 -0.30 0.49
CA THR A 438 -13.61 0.73 -0.40
C THR A 438 -12.85 0.09 -1.56
N MET A 439 -11.94 -0.86 -1.30
CA MET A 439 -11.20 -1.57 -2.34
C MET A 439 -12.11 -2.44 -3.21
N TYR A 440 -13.03 -3.18 -2.61
CA TYR A 440 -13.94 -4.06 -3.33
C TYR A 440 -14.86 -3.31 -4.28
N VAL A 441 -15.50 -2.22 -3.81
CA VAL A 441 -16.34 -1.33 -4.62
C VAL A 441 -15.52 -0.76 -5.78
N TRP A 442 -14.30 -0.30 -5.50
CA TRP A 442 -13.41 0.24 -6.53
C TRP A 442 -13.10 -0.77 -7.64
N VAL A 443 -12.69 -1.99 -7.27
CA VAL A 443 -12.40 -3.05 -8.23
C VAL A 443 -13.63 -3.44 -9.06
N CYS A 444 -14.77 -3.60 -8.39
CA CYS A 444 -16.02 -3.96 -9.09
C CYS A 444 -16.46 -2.86 -10.07
N ALA A 445 -16.35 -1.60 -9.66
CA ALA A 445 -16.69 -0.47 -10.52
C ALA A 445 -15.77 -0.36 -11.74
N ILE A 446 -14.44 -0.57 -11.54
CA ILE A 446 -13.50 -0.61 -12.66
C ILE A 446 -13.78 -1.78 -13.61
N LYS A 447 -14.15 -2.96 -13.10
CA LYS A 447 -14.56 -4.09 -13.96
C LYS A 447 -15.79 -3.74 -14.78
N ILE A 448 -16.81 -3.11 -14.20
CA ILE A 448 -17.98 -2.64 -14.91
C ILE A 448 -17.56 -1.61 -15.97
N ARG A 449 -16.78 -0.59 -15.59
CA ARG A 449 -16.32 0.43 -16.55
C ARG A 449 -15.56 -0.19 -17.72
N ARG A 450 -14.63 -1.12 -17.46
CA ARG A 450 -13.87 -1.81 -18.51
C ARG A 450 -14.73 -2.64 -19.45
N HIS A 451 -15.83 -3.19 -18.98
CA HIS A 451 -16.77 -3.93 -19.84
C HIS A 451 -17.43 -3.04 -20.90
N TYR A 452 -17.63 -1.77 -20.58
CA TYR A 452 -18.22 -0.77 -21.49
C TYR A 452 -17.18 0.08 -22.23
N ILE A 453 -15.89 -0.18 -22.06
CA ILE A 453 -14.83 0.46 -22.86
C ILE A 453 -14.57 -0.41 -24.07
N SER A 454 -14.87 0.11 -25.25
CA SER A 454 -14.45 -0.48 -26.51
C SER A 454 -13.27 0.31 -27.07
N ALA A 455 -12.18 -0.41 -27.37
CA ALA A 455 -11.09 0.14 -28.15
C ALA A 455 -11.34 -0.19 -29.63
N LYS A 456 -11.18 0.80 -30.48
CA LYS A 456 -11.35 0.62 -31.93
C LYS A 456 -10.00 0.82 -32.63
N PRO A 457 -9.73 0.08 -33.73
CA PRO A 457 -8.56 0.34 -34.55
C PRO A 457 -8.66 1.77 -35.09
N LEU A 458 -7.58 2.52 -34.99
CA LEU A 458 -7.54 3.91 -35.41
C LEU A 458 -7.50 4.05 -36.92
N ASP A 459 -6.98 3.05 -37.63
CA ASP A 459 -6.81 3.02 -39.08
C ASP A 459 -8.14 3.24 -39.83
N ASP A 460 -9.23 2.69 -39.31
CA ASP A 460 -10.57 2.84 -39.89
C ASP A 460 -11.09 4.30 -39.90
N TYR A 461 -10.44 5.18 -39.15
CA TYR A 461 -10.87 6.57 -38.94
C TYR A 461 -9.93 7.61 -39.56
N TYR A 462 -8.80 7.21 -40.16
CA TYR A 462 -7.83 8.14 -40.76
C TYR A 462 -8.47 9.02 -41.83
N GLN A 463 -9.27 8.42 -42.72
CA GLN A 463 -9.94 9.17 -43.79
C GLN A 463 -10.92 10.18 -43.21
N ILE A 464 -11.74 9.79 -42.25
CA ILE A 464 -12.74 10.67 -41.62
C ILE A 464 -12.08 11.86 -40.92
N ILE A 465 -10.98 11.65 -40.21
CA ILE A 465 -10.24 12.74 -39.55
C ILE A 465 -9.65 13.71 -40.59
N SER A 466 -9.13 13.17 -41.70
CA SER A 466 -8.62 13.97 -42.79
C SER A 466 -9.69 14.81 -43.51
N ASP A 467 -10.89 14.22 -43.68
CA ASP A 467 -12.03 14.89 -44.30
C ASP A 467 -12.55 16.01 -43.38
N ILE A 468 -12.64 15.77 -42.07
CA ILE A 468 -13.02 16.80 -41.07
C ILE A 468 -12.04 17.98 -41.09
N LYS A 469 -10.77 17.71 -41.22
CA LYS A 469 -9.74 18.76 -41.33
C LYS A 469 -9.93 19.60 -42.60
N ALA A 470 -10.24 18.96 -43.75
CA ALA A 470 -10.41 19.61 -45.03
C ALA A 470 -11.74 20.39 -45.16
N ASP A 471 -12.75 20.01 -44.41
CA ASP A 471 -14.10 20.59 -44.48
C ASP A 471 -14.14 22.00 -43.91
N GLY A 472 -14.19 22.99 -44.80
CA GLY A 472 -14.31 24.41 -44.46
C GLY A 472 -15.65 24.81 -43.84
N SER A 473 -16.70 23.99 -43.97
CA SER A 473 -18.01 24.25 -43.38
C SER A 473 -18.05 24.02 -41.86
N ILE A 474 -17.10 23.20 -41.33
CA ILE A 474 -16.95 22.97 -39.91
C ILE A 474 -16.11 24.08 -39.28
N PRO A 475 -16.66 24.84 -38.31
CA PRO A 475 -15.90 25.88 -37.63
C PRO A 475 -14.60 25.30 -36.98
N LYS A 476 -13.49 26.01 -37.15
CA LYS A 476 -12.22 25.59 -36.53
C LYS A 476 -12.34 25.64 -35.01
N TYR A 477 -12.12 24.51 -34.37
CA TYR A 477 -12.24 24.37 -32.92
C TYR A 477 -10.94 24.78 -32.19
N ALA A 478 -9.79 24.37 -32.74
CA ALA A 478 -8.45 24.72 -32.24
C ALA A 478 -7.41 24.56 -33.38
N SER A 479 -6.24 25.13 -33.22
CA SER A 479 -5.11 24.81 -34.12
C SER A 479 -4.53 23.45 -33.75
N ASN A 480 -4.26 23.21 -32.46
CA ASN A 480 -3.75 21.96 -31.93
C ASN A 480 -4.74 21.38 -30.91
N LEU A 481 -5.28 20.21 -31.20
CA LEU A 481 -6.23 19.51 -30.37
C LEU A 481 -5.57 18.29 -29.71
N VAL A 482 -5.50 18.30 -28.39
CA VAL A 482 -4.75 17.30 -27.63
C VAL A 482 -5.71 16.40 -26.84
N TYR A 483 -5.61 15.10 -27.04
CA TYR A 483 -6.35 14.09 -26.33
C TYR A 483 -5.43 13.20 -25.51
N ILE A 484 -5.83 12.89 -24.26
CA ILE A 484 -5.17 11.88 -23.46
C ILE A 484 -5.79 10.52 -23.79
N ASN A 485 -4.99 9.63 -24.37
CA ASN A 485 -5.40 8.28 -24.73
C ASN A 485 -5.12 7.32 -23.58
N HIS A 486 -6.09 6.48 -23.26
CA HIS A 486 -5.97 5.44 -22.23
C HIS A 486 -6.06 4.01 -22.81
N ALA A 487 -5.99 3.86 -24.12
CA ALA A 487 -6.01 2.55 -24.75
C ALA A 487 -4.68 1.82 -24.52
N ASN A 488 -4.76 0.61 -23.96
CA ASN A 488 -3.59 -0.22 -23.63
C ASN A 488 -3.11 -1.11 -24.80
N LYS A 489 -3.52 -0.82 -26.04
CA LYS A 489 -3.11 -1.58 -27.22
C LYS A 489 -2.50 -0.64 -28.24
N GLU A 490 -1.37 -1.02 -28.79
CA GLU A 490 -0.77 -0.34 -29.93
C GLU A 490 -1.76 -0.26 -31.09
N GLY A 491 -1.90 0.91 -31.72
CA GLY A 491 -2.80 1.15 -32.82
C GLY A 491 -4.30 1.24 -32.47
N ALA A 492 -4.67 1.13 -31.20
CA ALA A 492 -6.06 1.23 -30.77
C ALA A 492 -6.33 2.55 -30.02
N VAL A 493 -7.48 3.15 -30.27
CA VAL A 493 -7.96 4.36 -29.63
C VAL A 493 -9.29 4.10 -28.92
N ASP A 494 -9.47 4.79 -27.80
CA ASP A 494 -10.72 4.79 -27.05
C ASP A 494 -11.88 5.27 -27.94
N ASP A 495 -12.96 4.49 -28.04
CA ASP A 495 -14.14 4.85 -28.85
C ASP A 495 -14.76 6.19 -28.45
N LYS A 496 -14.64 6.60 -27.20
CA LYS A 496 -15.14 7.88 -26.69
C LYS A 496 -14.35 9.07 -27.20
N LEU A 497 -13.06 8.86 -27.50
CA LEU A 497 -12.23 9.87 -28.12
C LEU A 497 -12.70 10.12 -29.56
N LEU A 498 -12.93 9.05 -30.31
CA LEU A 498 -13.50 9.15 -31.68
C LEU A 498 -14.92 9.76 -31.62
N TYR A 499 -15.73 9.35 -30.65
CA TYR A 499 -17.04 9.96 -30.44
C TYR A 499 -16.95 11.46 -30.16
N SER A 500 -15.98 11.91 -29.36
CA SER A 500 -15.75 13.33 -29.08
C SER A 500 -15.36 14.12 -30.33
N ILE A 501 -14.51 13.54 -31.19
CA ILE A 501 -14.05 14.21 -32.42
C ILE A 501 -15.15 14.27 -33.46
N ILE A 502 -15.92 13.18 -33.64
CA ILE A 502 -16.79 12.98 -34.78
C ILE A 502 -18.27 13.25 -34.45
N ASN A 503 -18.79 12.61 -33.37
CA ASN A 503 -20.24 12.51 -33.17
C ASN A 503 -20.81 13.57 -32.23
N LYS A 504 -20.07 13.91 -31.14
CA LYS A 504 -20.60 14.88 -30.17
C LYS A 504 -20.69 16.27 -30.75
N GLN A 505 -19.61 16.71 -31.37
CA GLN A 505 -19.52 17.93 -32.17
C GLN A 505 -18.29 17.78 -33.05
N PRO A 506 -18.39 17.79 -34.36
CA PRO A 506 -17.21 17.70 -35.22
C PRO A 506 -16.22 18.78 -34.87
N LYS A 507 -15.01 18.36 -34.52
CA LYS A 507 -13.94 19.26 -34.06
C LYS A 507 -12.83 19.35 -35.10
N ARG A 508 -12.91 20.38 -35.91
CA ARG A 508 -11.89 20.69 -36.91
C ARG A 508 -10.67 21.29 -36.24
N ALA A 509 -9.51 20.67 -36.43
CA ALA A 509 -8.22 21.16 -35.98
C ALA A 509 -7.16 21.04 -37.13
N ASP A 510 -6.07 21.78 -37.00
CA ASP A 510 -4.95 21.62 -37.94
C ASP A 510 -4.16 20.35 -37.58
N HIS A 511 -3.95 20.14 -36.27
CA HIS A 511 -3.20 18.99 -35.75
C HIS A 511 -3.97 18.35 -34.60
N TYR A 512 -4.02 17.01 -34.61
CA TYR A 512 -4.56 16.17 -33.54
C TYR A 512 -3.41 15.43 -32.86
N TRP A 513 -3.36 15.50 -31.53
CA TRP A 513 -2.30 14.91 -30.70
C TRP A 513 -2.92 13.88 -29.78
N LEU A 514 -2.49 12.62 -29.90
CA LEU A 514 -2.85 11.54 -28.99
C LEU A 514 -1.69 11.36 -28.03
N ILE A 515 -1.91 11.61 -26.74
CA ILE A 515 -0.88 11.52 -25.72
C ILE A 515 -1.09 10.25 -24.91
N ASN A 516 -0.11 9.37 -24.92
CA ASN A 516 0.00 8.21 -24.05
C ASN A 516 1.05 8.50 -22.97
N MET A 517 0.80 8.06 -21.74
CA MET A 517 1.79 8.16 -20.67
C MET A 517 2.12 6.79 -20.13
N GLU A 518 3.40 6.48 -20.11
CA GLU A 518 3.96 5.27 -19.52
C GLU A 518 4.87 5.64 -18.35
N PHE A 519 4.52 5.14 -17.16
CA PHE A 519 5.38 5.31 -16.00
C PHE A 519 6.41 4.19 -15.95
N VAL A 520 7.69 4.58 -16.01
CA VAL A 520 8.82 3.65 -15.98
C VAL A 520 9.42 3.53 -14.58
N ASP A 521 10.12 2.41 -14.33
CA ASP A 521 10.69 2.09 -13.03
C ASP A 521 11.95 2.87 -12.65
N THR A 522 12.49 3.68 -13.57
CA THR A 522 13.63 4.57 -13.32
C THR A 522 13.16 5.89 -12.71
N PRO A 523 13.94 6.51 -11.79
CA PRO A 523 13.47 7.70 -11.05
C PRO A 523 13.33 8.94 -11.93
N ASP A 524 14.31 9.23 -12.78
CA ASP A 524 14.46 10.53 -13.44
C ASP A 524 14.38 10.44 -14.99
N THR A 525 13.83 9.36 -15.54
CA THR A 525 13.64 9.21 -16.98
C THR A 525 12.54 10.14 -17.48
N LEU A 526 12.85 10.97 -18.44
CA LEU A 526 11.90 11.80 -19.16
C LEU A 526 12.23 11.72 -20.66
N GLU A 527 11.58 10.78 -21.32
CA GLU A 527 11.81 10.47 -22.74
C GLU A 527 10.46 10.45 -23.46
N TYR A 528 10.48 10.64 -24.76
CA TYR A 528 9.28 10.51 -25.57
C TYR A 528 9.58 9.76 -26.87
N ASP A 529 8.56 9.10 -27.38
CA ASP A 529 8.47 8.61 -28.74
C ASP A 529 7.31 9.28 -29.46
N CYS A 530 7.49 9.61 -30.73
CA CYS A 530 6.47 10.27 -31.54
C CYS A 530 6.31 9.60 -32.89
N GLU A 531 5.17 8.98 -33.09
CA GLU A 531 4.74 8.37 -34.33
C GLU A 531 3.82 9.31 -35.10
N THR A 532 4.12 9.54 -36.39
CA THR A 532 3.25 10.31 -37.30
C THR A 532 2.29 9.35 -37.98
N LEU A 533 1.03 9.34 -37.56
CA LEU A 533 -0.01 8.45 -38.09
C LEU A 533 -0.58 9.00 -39.41
N ILE A 534 -0.85 10.31 -39.46
CA ILE A 534 -1.27 11.01 -40.69
C ILE A 534 -0.34 12.22 -40.84
N PRO A 535 0.42 12.34 -41.94
CA PRO A 535 1.30 13.48 -42.14
C PRO A 535 0.59 14.82 -41.99
N ASN A 536 1.18 15.73 -41.23
CA ASN A 536 0.68 17.06 -40.92
C ASN A 536 -0.73 17.09 -40.27
N THR A 537 -1.23 15.97 -39.72
CA THR A 537 -2.60 15.91 -39.19
C THR A 537 -2.68 15.20 -37.85
N LEU A 538 -2.18 13.97 -37.71
CA LEU A 538 -2.38 13.14 -36.56
C LEU A 538 -1.05 12.57 -36.03
N TYR A 539 -0.78 12.83 -34.77
CA TYR A 539 0.45 12.44 -34.10
C TYR A 539 0.10 11.62 -32.85
N ASN A 540 0.84 10.54 -32.63
CA ASN A 540 0.77 9.71 -31.44
C ASN A 540 2.07 9.89 -30.64
N VAL A 541 1.97 10.48 -29.46
CA VAL A 541 3.12 10.77 -28.59
C VAL A 541 3.03 9.92 -27.36
N THR A 542 4.03 9.08 -27.14
CA THR A 542 4.19 8.28 -25.93
C THR A 542 5.28 8.90 -25.08
N MET A 543 4.92 9.32 -23.86
CA MET A 543 5.82 9.91 -22.89
C MET A 543 6.20 8.86 -21.83
N HIS A 544 7.50 8.56 -21.71
CA HIS A 544 8.07 7.69 -20.68
C HIS A 544 8.50 8.54 -19.49
N ILE A 545 7.78 8.44 -18.38
CA ILE A 545 7.95 9.31 -17.22
C ILE A 545 8.45 8.48 -16.03
N GLY A 546 9.59 8.84 -15.48
CA GLY A 546 10.15 8.23 -14.28
C GLY A 546 9.25 8.44 -13.07
N PHE A 547 9.25 7.47 -12.14
CA PHE A 547 8.32 7.48 -11.00
C PHE A 547 8.43 8.72 -10.10
N ARG A 548 9.54 9.45 -10.14
CA ARG A 548 9.78 10.66 -9.33
C ARG A 548 9.35 11.94 -10.03
N ILE A 549 9.22 11.91 -11.34
CA ILE A 549 8.88 13.10 -12.11
C ILE A 549 7.38 13.37 -11.99
N GLU A 550 7.03 14.56 -11.56
CA GLU A 550 5.64 15.01 -11.53
C GLU A 550 5.12 15.16 -12.96
N PRO A 551 4.04 14.48 -13.37
CA PRO A 551 3.53 14.58 -14.73
C PRO A 551 3.02 16.00 -14.99
N ARG A 552 3.66 16.69 -15.93
CA ARG A 552 3.29 18.03 -16.42
C ARG A 552 3.14 17.97 -17.95
N VAL A 553 2.04 17.33 -18.37
CA VAL A 553 1.82 17.01 -19.78
C VAL A 553 1.88 18.23 -20.69
N SER A 554 1.35 19.38 -20.26
CA SER A 554 1.38 20.61 -21.03
C SER A 554 2.81 21.11 -21.32
N LEU A 555 3.68 21.01 -20.30
CA LEU A 555 5.08 21.44 -20.42
C LEU A 555 5.88 20.47 -21.30
N TYR A 556 5.70 19.17 -21.11
CA TYR A 556 6.44 18.16 -21.86
C TYR A 556 5.99 18.12 -23.32
N LEU A 557 4.69 18.22 -23.59
CA LEU A 557 4.18 18.31 -24.95
C LEU A 557 4.75 19.53 -25.69
N ARG A 558 4.90 20.66 -25.00
CA ARG A 558 5.51 21.85 -25.58
C ARG A 558 6.93 21.58 -26.07
N GLN A 559 7.76 20.89 -25.27
CA GLN A 559 9.13 20.52 -25.64
C GLN A 559 9.14 19.56 -26.86
N VAL A 560 8.28 18.51 -26.82
CA VAL A 560 8.12 17.57 -27.94
C VAL A 560 7.77 18.31 -29.23
N VAL A 561 6.85 19.25 -29.13
CA VAL A 561 6.41 20.03 -30.28
C VAL A 561 7.51 20.97 -30.80
N GLU A 562 8.29 21.60 -29.91
CA GLU A 562 9.46 22.42 -30.27
C GLU A 562 10.50 21.58 -31.02
N ASP A 563 10.78 20.35 -30.61
CA ASP A 563 11.69 19.42 -31.27
C ASP A 563 11.17 18.99 -32.65
N LEU A 564 9.84 18.74 -32.75
CA LEU A 564 9.22 18.37 -34.03
C LEU A 564 9.23 19.55 -35.05
N VAL A 565 9.08 20.77 -34.59
CA VAL A 565 9.20 21.98 -35.41
C VAL A 565 10.65 22.18 -35.86
N ALA A 566 11.62 22.02 -34.96
CA ALA A 566 13.04 22.11 -35.29
C ALA A 566 13.46 21.07 -36.35
N SER A 567 12.88 19.86 -36.29
CA SER A 567 13.09 18.79 -37.27
C SER A 567 12.20 18.92 -38.53
N LYS A 568 11.43 20.00 -38.68
CA LYS A 568 10.52 20.28 -39.81
C LYS A 568 9.47 19.20 -40.05
N LYS A 569 9.11 18.45 -39.04
CA LYS A 569 8.05 17.43 -39.08
C LYS A 569 6.65 18.02 -38.86
N VAL A 570 6.55 19.18 -38.20
CA VAL A 570 5.31 19.87 -37.90
C VAL A 570 5.48 21.37 -38.14
N ASP A 571 4.45 22.00 -38.74
CA ASP A 571 4.34 23.46 -38.83
C ASP A 571 3.32 23.97 -37.84
N LEU A 572 3.77 24.69 -36.81
CA LEU A 572 2.92 25.29 -35.78
C LEU A 572 2.43 26.68 -36.11
N THR A 573 2.73 27.21 -37.30
CA THR A 573 2.30 28.56 -37.66
C THR A 573 0.76 28.65 -37.56
N SER A 574 0.30 29.69 -36.90
CA SER A 574 -1.16 29.90 -36.75
C SER A 574 -1.81 29.99 -38.12
N ALA A 575 -2.94 29.31 -38.29
CA ALA A 575 -3.73 29.42 -39.52
C ALA A 575 -4.39 30.82 -39.68
N TYR A 576 -4.41 31.63 -38.61
CA TYR A 576 -4.96 32.98 -38.66
C TYR A 576 -3.88 33.95 -39.22
N PRO A 577 -4.16 34.65 -40.36
CA PRO A 577 -3.15 35.51 -41.00
C PRO A 577 -2.56 36.57 -40.08
N SER A 578 -3.39 37.15 -39.19
CA SER A 578 -2.97 38.15 -38.21
C SER A 578 -1.96 37.63 -37.18
N LEU A 579 -2.16 36.40 -36.71
CA LEU A 579 -1.27 35.73 -35.75
C LEU A 579 0.01 35.22 -36.44
N ARG A 580 -0.14 34.68 -37.64
CA ARG A 580 0.99 34.22 -38.47
C ARG A 580 1.95 35.36 -38.78
N LYS A 581 1.43 36.52 -39.18
CA LYS A 581 2.24 37.72 -39.45
C LYS A 581 3.08 38.17 -38.25
N ASN A 582 2.61 37.92 -37.06
CA ASN A 582 3.28 38.26 -35.80
C ASN A 582 4.07 37.10 -35.17
N GLY A 583 4.24 35.99 -35.88
CA GLY A 583 4.98 34.82 -35.41
C GLY A 583 4.32 34.11 -34.17
N ILE A 584 3.02 34.32 -33.93
CA ILE A 584 2.31 33.71 -32.82
C ILE A 584 1.92 32.28 -33.21
N PRO A 585 2.30 31.25 -32.40
CA PRO A 585 1.95 29.87 -32.70
C PRO A 585 0.44 29.63 -32.55
N GLY A 586 -0.04 28.54 -33.14
CA GLY A 586 -1.42 28.10 -33.00
C GLY A 586 -1.77 27.72 -31.56
N ASP A 587 -3.03 27.92 -31.20
CA ASP A 587 -3.57 27.57 -29.86
C ASP A 587 -3.56 26.05 -29.61
N PHE A 588 -3.35 25.67 -28.37
CA PHE A 588 -3.47 24.29 -27.87
C PHE A 588 -4.71 24.15 -27.00
N ARG A 589 -5.52 23.13 -27.26
CA ARG A 589 -6.64 22.76 -26.40
C ARG A 589 -6.54 21.31 -25.99
N PHE A 590 -6.55 21.08 -24.70
CA PHE A 590 -6.54 19.75 -24.10
C PHE A 590 -7.98 19.30 -23.83
N ILE A 591 -8.36 18.12 -24.34
CA ILE A 591 -9.67 17.53 -24.08
C ILE A 591 -9.47 16.30 -23.18
N ILE A 592 -10.09 16.34 -22.02
CA ILE A 592 -10.18 15.22 -21.09
C ILE A 592 -11.60 14.67 -21.14
N ILE A 593 -11.70 13.38 -21.46
CA ILE A 593 -13.00 12.71 -21.54
C ILE A 593 -13.35 12.13 -20.18
N HIS A 594 -14.30 12.78 -19.51
CA HIS A 594 -14.87 12.30 -18.25
C HIS A 594 -16.11 11.45 -18.53
N ARG A 595 -16.02 10.15 -18.24
CA ARG A 595 -17.11 9.19 -18.46
C ARG A 595 -18.09 9.26 -17.30
N VAL A 596 -19.30 9.70 -17.57
CA VAL A 596 -20.36 9.80 -16.57
C VAL A 596 -21.27 8.59 -16.66
N TYR A 597 -21.54 7.99 -15.52
CA TYR A 597 -22.55 6.95 -15.39
C TYR A 597 -23.91 7.59 -15.10
N TYR A 598 -24.92 7.28 -15.94
CA TYR A 598 -26.29 7.69 -15.73
C TYR A 598 -27.12 6.52 -15.20
N PRO A 599 -27.80 6.65 -14.04
CA PRO A 599 -28.60 5.58 -13.43
C PRO A 599 -29.76 5.06 -14.29
N GLU A 600 -30.22 5.86 -15.25
CA GLU A 600 -31.33 5.55 -16.16
C GLU A 600 -30.99 4.45 -17.18
N ASN A 601 -29.71 4.12 -17.36
CA ASN A 601 -29.30 3.06 -18.23
C ASN A 601 -29.59 1.72 -17.57
N SER A 602 -30.70 1.08 -17.86
CA SER A 602 -31.18 -0.31 -17.56
C SER A 602 -30.20 -1.29 -16.86
N VAL A 603 -29.47 -0.82 -15.87
CA VAL A 603 -28.46 -1.57 -15.12
C VAL A 603 -29.11 -2.09 -13.83
N ASN A 604 -28.74 -3.26 -13.43
CA ASN A 604 -29.26 -3.94 -12.25
C ASN A 604 -29.11 -3.05 -10.98
N ARG A 605 -30.10 -3.03 -10.11
CA ARG A 605 -30.15 -2.19 -8.88
C ARG A 605 -28.85 -2.25 -8.04
N GLN A 606 -28.23 -3.43 -8.02
CA GLN A 606 -26.94 -3.64 -7.34
C GLN A 606 -25.79 -2.87 -8.00
N GLN A 607 -25.76 -2.81 -9.33
CA GLN A 607 -24.72 -2.08 -10.06
C GLN A 607 -24.90 -0.57 -9.89
N ASN A 608 -26.14 -0.08 -9.81
CA ASN A 608 -26.41 1.34 -9.51
C ASN A 608 -25.87 1.75 -8.14
N LEU A 609 -26.15 0.94 -7.10
CA LEU A 609 -25.62 1.19 -5.76
C LEU A 609 -24.08 1.24 -5.77
N LEU A 610 -23.46 0.27 -6.44
CA LEU A 610 -22.01 0.16 -6.53
C LEU A 610 -21.38 1.36 -7.26
N MET A 611 -22.01 1.83 -8.36
CA MET A 611 -21.53 2.99 -9.09
C MET A 611 -21.73 4.31 -8.32
N ASN A 612 -22.78 4.42 -7.52
CA ASN A 612 -22.99 5.56 -6.62
C ASN A 612 -21.92 5.61 -5.52
N LEU A 613 -21.59 4.45 -4.90
CA LEU A 613 -20.51 4.35 -3.94
C LEU A 613 -19.14 4.65 -4.59
N TYR A 614 -18.91 4.15 -5.81
CA TYR A 614 -17.73 4.49 -6.58
C TYR A 614 -17.61 6.00 -6.81
N SER A 615 -18.71 6.68 -7.16
CA SER A 615 -18.72 8.13 -7.35
C SER A 615 -18.36 8.89 -6.07
N LEU A 616 -18.75 8.38 -4.90
CA LEU A 616 -18.35 8.94 -3.61
C LEU A 616 -16.86 8.73 -3.35
N ILE A 617 -16.37 7.50 -3.54
CA ILE A 617 -14.96 7.14 -3.33
C ILE A 617 -14.05 7.90 -4.31
N SER A 618 -14.48 8.10 -5.56
CA SER A 618 -13.69 8.81 -6.57
C SER A 618 -13.38 10.27 -6.20
N LYS A 619 -14.21 10.90 -5.34
CA LYS A 619 -13.97 12.26 -4.83
C LYS A 619 -12.75 12.35 -3.90
N ILE A 620 -12.31 11.22 -3.32
CA ILE A 620 -11.09 11.16 -2.49
C ILE A 620 -9.83 11.17 -3.37
N GLY A 621 -9.97 10.74 -4.63
CA GLY A 621 -8.90 10.77 -5.62
C GLY A 621 -8.60 12.17 -6.15
N ILE A 622 -7.56 12.26 -6.97
CA ILE A 622 -7.20 13.49 -7.68
C ILE A 622 -8.00 13.57 -8.98
N ASP A 623 -8.50 14.75 -9.32
CA ASP A 623 -9.09 15.03 -10.63
C ASP A 623 -8.05 14.84 -11.74
N ASP A 624 -8.44 14.21 -12.84
CA ASP A 624 -7.57 13.92 -13.98
C ASP A 624 -6.77 15.14 -14.47
N PRO A 625 -7.33 16.36 -14.61
CA PRO A 625 -6.57 17.54 -15.03
C PRO A 625 -5.42 17.87 -14.10
N LYS A 626 -5.65 17.81 -12.78
CA LYS A 626 -4.62 18.08 -11.78
C LYS A 626 -3.57 16.97 -11.70
N ALA A 627 -3.99 15.72 -11.89
CA ALA A 627 -3.10 14.58 -11.92
C ALA A 627 -2.10 14.63 -13.08
N LEU A 628 -2.47 15.33 -14.16
CA LEU A 628 -1.70 15.47 -15.38
C LEU A 628 -0.92 16.80 -15.47
N GLY A 629 -1.01 17.62 -14.43
CA GLY A 629 -0.36 18.94 -14.39
C GLY A 629 -0.80 19.86 -15.53
N LEU A 630 -2.06 19.75 -15.97
CA LEU A 630 -2.60 20.57 -17.03
C LEU A 630 -3.07 21.93 -16.48
N ASP A 631 -2.76 22.97 -17.20
CA ASP A 631 -3.31 24.31 -16.91
C ASP A 631 -4.82 24.33 -17.19
N THR A 632 -5.60 24.71 -16.18
CA THR A 632 -7.05 24.70 -16.23
C THR A 632 -7.63 25.64 -17.28
N SER A 633 -6.90 26.68 -17.69
CA SER A 633 -7.34 27.64 -18.72
C SER A 633 -7.40 27.05 -20.14
N MET A 634 -6.61 26.01 -20.42
CA MET A 634 -6.51 25.35 -21.73
C MET A 634 -7.22 23.99 -21.76
N VAL A 635 -7.86 23.57 -20.68
CA VAL A 635 -8.46 22.25 -20.55
C VAL A 635 -9.96 22.32 -20.68
N VAL A 636 -10.51 21.51 -21.58
CA VAL A 636 -11.96 21.26 -21.70
C VAL A 636 -12.26 19.86 -21.19
N VAL A 637 -13.01 19.77 -20.11
CA VAL A 637 -13.49 18.49 -19.59
C VAL A 637 -14.80 18.13 -20.25
N GLU A 638 -14.78 17.17 -21.15
CA GLU A 638 -15.97 16.69 -21.83
C GLU A 638 -16.62 15.53 -21.09
N ARG A 639 -17.86 15.71 -20.69
CA ARG A 639 -18.67 14.63 -20.11
C ARG A 639 -19.29 13.81 -21.24
N VAL A 640 -18.98 12.53 -21.25
CA VAL A 640 -19.50 11.56 -22.21
C VAL A 640 -20.16 10.41 -21.44
N PRO A 641 -21.36 9.96 -21.84
CA PRO A 641 -22.01 8.83 -21.16
C PRO A 641 -21.16 7.57 -21.30
N LEU A 642 -21.07 6.80 -20.22
CA LEU A 642 -20.33 5.54 -20.19
C LEU A 642 -20.90 4.54 -21.21
N ILE A 643 -22.23 4.49 -21.34
CA ILE A 643 -22.97 3.60 -22.24
C ILE A 643 -23.63 4.47 -23.31
N ILE A 644 -23.26 4.28 -24.58
CA ILE A 644 -23.88 4.98 -25.72
C ILE A 644 -24.90 4.08 -26.42
N ASN A 645 -24.71 2.77 -26.45
CA ASN A 645 -25.60 1.83 -27.09
C ASN A 645 -26.72 1.40 -26.14
N HIS A 646 -27.86 2.04 -26.24
CA HIS A 646 -29.08 1.49 -25.69
C HIS A 646 -29.59 0.43 -26.67
N ARG A 647 -29.61 -0.82 -26.29
CA ARG A 647 -30.61 -1.73 -26.80
C ARG A 647 -31.93 -1.27 -26.20
N ILE A 648 -32.63 -0.41 -26.97
CA ILE A 648 -33.96 0.08 -26.64
C ILE A 648 -34.94 -1.07 -26.84
N ASN A 649 -34.89 -2.08 -25.97
CA ASN A 649 -35.83 -3.20 -26.10
C ASN A 649 -37.22 -2.90 -25.52
N ASN A 650 -37.43 -1.77 -24.81
CA ASN A 650 -38.68 -1.50 -24.12
C ASN A 650 -39.18 -0.04 -24.16
N ILE A 651 -38.64 0.81 -25.03
CA ILE A 651 -39.20 2.16 -25.19
C ILE A 651 -40.28 2.11 -26.24
N ARG A 652 -41.51 2.43 -25.86
CA ARG A 652 -42.59 2.63 -26.82
C ARG A 652 -42.19 3.72 -27.82
N ARG A 653 -42.25 3.39 -29.10
CA ARG A 653 -42.00 4.36 -30.16
C ARG A 653 -43.03 5.47 -30.07
N ILE A 654 -42.58 6.72 -30.04
CA ILE A 654 -43.48 7.87 -30.17
C ILE A 654 -44.13 7.80 -31.54
N THR A 655 -45.45 7.77 -31.57
CA THR A 655 -46.22 7.82 -32.81
C THR A 655 -46.60 9.26 -33.11
N LYS A 656 -46.48 9.65 -34.38
CA LYS A 656 -46.98 10.96 -34.85
C LYS A 656 -48.50 11.00 -34.67
N ILE A 657 -49.00 12.05 -34.04
CA ILE A 657 -50.46 12.31 -34.01
C ILE A 657 -50.92 12.46 -35.46
N ALA A 658 -51.89 11.66 -35.86
CA ALA A 658 -52.51 11.82 -37.20
C ALA A 658 -53.03 13.26 -37.29
N GLU A 659 -52.63 14.00 -38.32
CA GLU A 659 -53.25 15.29 -38.65
C GLU A 659 -54.73 15.01 -38.96
N GLU A 660 -55.62 15.58 -38.16
CA GLU A 660 -57.05 15.60 -38.52
C GLU A 660 -57.18 16.28 -39.88
N GLN A 661 -57.58 15.51 -40.86
CA GLN A 661 -57.93 16.10 -42.13
C GLN A 661 -59.14 17.06 -41.89
N PRO A 662 -59.02 18.34 -42.23
CA PRO A 662 -60.14 19.23 -42.11
C PRO A 662 -61.32 18.68 -42.96
N ASN A 663 -62.41 18.37 -42.30
CA ASN A 663 -63.70 17.98 -42.96
C ASN A 663 -63.98 18.94 -44.09
N ARG A 664 -63.84 18.52 -45.33
CA ARG A 664 -64.51 19.16 -46.48
C ARG A 664 -65.95 18.82 -46.32
N GLN A 665 -66.71 19.74 -45.70
CA GLN A 665 -68.13 19.80 -45.87
C GLN A 665 -68.42 20.48 -47.20
N LEU A 666 -69.09 19.76 -48.04
CA LEU A 666 -69.87 20.32 -49.18
C LEU A 666 -70.96 21.16 -48.68
#